data_04ad93d11cbec0d3ca1ec211737df5cd
#
_entry.id   04ad93d11cbec0d3ca1ec211737df5cd
#
_cell.length_a   1.000
_cell.length_b   1.000
_cell.length_c   1.000
_cell.angle_alpha   90.00
_cell.angle_beta   90.00
_cell.angle_gamma   90.00
#
_symmetry.space_group_name_H-M   'P 1'
#
loop_
_entity.id
_entity.type
_entity.pdbx_description
1 polymer ?
#
loop_
_entity_poly.entity_id
_entity_poly.type
_entity_poly.pdbx_seq_one_letter_code
_entity_poly.pdbx_strand_id
1 'polypeptide(L)'
;MECVKSVSLILSVFLLSSSHSAQNVYPRIRLSHKELWDLNRTWVFQGPGSSLKPQTMLLDEAHERLYVGAKNILYSLSLERVNHQHREIDWASSVSQVEDCLMKGREKPECANYIKVLHRFNTTHLLACGTGAFNPHCAKIRVGHTGQVRQFELEEQSVESGRGRCPYNHNSPVTSTLDRGELYIGLYTDYWENDAALCRLNNQSYTRTERDDRQQLNEPKFIGSVVIPDNNDRDDDKVYFFFTERGTNAEGVNKAVYTRVGRVCANDQGGQRMLVNRWSSFLKTRLICSVAGPNGIDTHFDELEDVFVLKNKDEKNPEIFGLFSTTSAVFQGYAVCVYHMDDVRAAFKGQFAHRERPEHHWTPYEGRVPYPRPGSCASEVNGGGFSGSKEFPDEVLRFVRSHPVMFSPVLPLHRRPVLLQTEPGGRRLTQIAVDRVQAQDGHYHVLYIGTDDSVVLKFITIYNKDTDTTEEVLLEELQVFKVPFPITEIIISAKRQQLYVGSEVGVAQVRLHQCDLYGSECADCCLARDPYCAWDGITCSRYYPAGVYTKRRFRRQDVRHGNAVQLCNGLQIDGEQFQGAVERQVYGVESNSTLLECTPRSLQARVMWYIQRDPDREEVGGDERVVMTTHGLLFLRVRSGDAGVYVCQTVEHGYVHTLLRVTLHVLGGRKVGALIHRKGEEGEGERETKATCHLPLDTSPGPRPGSNSDPSSRLQGALPGLSLAPAPGPASRLPGPGPTSRLPAPVPGTTSRLPAPGPGPASQLWYKEFLQLIGYGDSQQVEEYCERVWCSGKRRRKTKHRYTQPMEVAERKGRGKGDPHRAPRHTLDT
;
A
#
# COMPACT_ATOMS: atom_id res chain seq x y z
N MET A 1 34.18 -23.40 -38.82
CA MET A 1 34.49 -23.41 -37.39
C MET A 1 34.61 -22.01 -36.78
N GLU A 2 34.87 -20.98 -37.54
CA GLU A 2 34.96 -19.58 -37.02
C GLU A 2 33.59 -18.90 -36.80
N CYS A 3 32.57 -19.22 -37.58
CA CYS A 3 31.22 -18.69 -37.38
C CYS A 3 30.57 -19.14 -36.05
N VAL A 4 30.87 -20.36 -35.57
CA VAL A 4 30.30 -20.87 -34.33
C VAL A 4 30.93 -20.22 -33.09
N LYS A 5 32.22 -19.84 -33.19
CA LYS A 5 32.93 -19.08 -32.13
C LYS A 5 32.43 -17.64 -32.00
N SER A 6 32.13 -16.99 -33.12
CA SER A 6 31.59 -15.61 -33.10
C SER A 6 30.16 -15.55 -32.52
N VAL A 7 29.31 -16.53 -32.86
CA VAL A 7 27.95 -16.60 -32.30
C VAL A 7 27.97 -16.88 -30.78
N SER A 8 28.90 -17.76 -30.33
CA SER A 8 29.05 -18.04 -28.91
C SER A 8 29.60 -16.84 -28.13
N LEU A 9 30.46 -16.04 -28.71
CA LEU A 9 31.01 -14.81 -28.09
C LEU A 9 29.93 -13.71 -28.02
N ILE A 10 29.11 -13.59 -29.06
CA ILE A 10 28.00 -12.63 -29.11
C ILE A 10 26.91 -13.04 -28.08
N LEU A 11 26.61 -14.33 -27.96
CA LEU A 11 25.64 -14.81 -26.93
C LEU A 11 26.19 -14.61 -25.51
N SER A 12 27.48 -14.81 -25.26
CA SER A 12 28.06 -14.56 -23.93
C SER A 12 28.15 -13.06 -23.60
N VAL A 13 28.37 -12.17 -24.57
CA VAL A 13 28.31 -10.72 -24.36
C VAL A 13 26.87 -10.26 -24.14
N PHE A 14 25.86 -10.85 -24.81
CA PHE A 14 24.44 -10.57 -24.53
C PHE A 14 23.98 -11.10 -23.18
N LEU A 15 24.52 -12.22 -22.69
CA LEU A 15 24.24 -12.75 -21.36
C LEU A 15 24.94 -11.97 -20.24
N LEU A 16 26.03 -11.25 -20.55
CA LEU A 16 26.74 -10.39 -19.59
C LEU A 16 26.21 -8.96 -19.53
N SER A 17 25.48 -8.50 -20.55
CA SER A 17 24.89 -7.15 -20.59
C SER A 17 23.43 -7.07 -20.09
N SER A 18 22.81 -8.18 -19.73
CA SER A 18 21.42 -8.21 -19.23
C SER A 18 21.27 -8.51 -17.74
N SER A 19 22.36 -8.41 -16.96
CA SER A 19 22.26 -8.47 -15.51
C SER A 19 22.06 -7.07 -14.87
N HIS A 20 21.06 -6.31 -15.33
CA HIS A 20 20.29 -5.50 -14.38
C HIS A 20 19.42 -6.48 -13.61
N SER A 21 20.02 -7.13 -12.61
CA SER A 21 19.25 -7.80 -11.57
C SER A 21 18.33 -6.74 -10.97
N ALA A 22 17.03 -6.94 -11.11
CA ALA A 22 16.07 -6.23 -10.28
C ALA A 22 16.56 -6.41 -8.84
N GLN A 23 17.05 -5.35 -8.23
CA GLN A 23 17.48 -5.38 -6.84
C GLN A 23 16.22 -5.62 -6.04
N ASN A 24 16.07 -6.80 -5.44
CA ASN A 24 15.02 -7.04 -4.48
C ASN A 24 15.14 -5.99 -3.38
N VAL A 25 14.22 -5.04 -3.36
CA VAL A 25 14.22 -3.96 -2.37
C VAL A 25 13.67 -4.52 -1.07
N TYR A 26 14.54 -4.83 -0.13
CA TYR A 26 14.16 -5.33 1.18
C TYR A 26 13.93 -4.17 2.17
N PRO A 27 12.91 -4.25 3.04
CA PRO A 27 12.70 -3.25 4.07
C PRO A 27 13.81 -3.29 5.13
N ARG A 28 14.17 -2.13 5.69
CA ARG A 28 15.06 -2.07 6.83
C ARG A 28 14.48 -2.77 8.05
N ILE A 29 13.18 -2.53 8.31
CA ILE A 29 12.40 -3.25 9.32
C ILE A 29 11.06 -3.69 8.74
N ARG A 30 10.60 -4.83 9.20
CA ARG A 30 9.27 -5.37 8.90
C ARG A 30 8.57 -5.63 10.22
N LEU A 31 7.36 -5.08 10.38
CA LEU A 31 6.55 -5.24 11.57
C LEU A 31 5.19 -5.83 11.22
N SER A 32 4.89 -6.98 11.78
CA SER A 32 3.56 -7.58 11.71
C SER A 32 2.56 -6.76 12.54
N HIS A 33 1.27 -6.95 12.29
CA HIS A 33 0.21 -6.31 13.08
C HIS A 33 0.32 -6.63 14.58
N LYS A 34 0.73 -7.86 14.93
CA LYS A 34 0.93 -8.27 16.32
C LYS A 34 2.06 -7.47 16.97
N GLU A 35 3.20 -7.36 16.30
CA GLU A 35 4.35 -6.60 16.82
C GLU A 35 4.03 -5.11 16.97
N LEU A 36 3.34 -4.51 15.99
CA LEU A 36 2.87 -3.12 16.11
C LEU A 36 1.95 -2.92 17.31
N TRP A 37 1.06 -3.89 17.59
CA TRP A 37 0.15 -3.85 18.73
C TRP A 37 0.89 -4.04 20.06
N ASP A 38 1.73 -5.06 20.16
CA ASP A 38 2.50 -5.39 21.38
C ASP A 38 3.46 -4.25 21.77
N LEU A 39 3.99 -3.54 20.78
CA LEU A 39 4.86 -2.37 20.98
C LEU A 39 4.09 -1.05 21.19
N ASN A 40 2.75 -1.05 21.25
CA ASN A 40 1.92 0.17 21.32
C ASN A 40 2.21 1.19 20.20
N ARG A 41 2.39 0.70 18.96
CA ARG A 41 2.68 1.51 17.78
C ARG A 41 1.47 1.76 16.91
N THR A 42 0.42 1.00 17.10
CA THR A 42 -0.83 1.10 16.34
C THR A 42 -2.06 1.10 17.24
N TRP A 43 -3.07 1.84 16.83
CA TRP A 43 -4.41 1.82 17.39
C TRP A 43 -5.39 1.67 16.24
N VAL A 44 -6.34 0.74 16.38
CA VAL A 44 -7.30 0.44 15.32
C VAL A 44 -8.72 0.67 15.82
N PHE A 45 -9.51 1.41 15.05
CA PHE A 45 -10.94 1.59 15.24
C PHE A 45 -11.69 0.78 14.17
N GLN A 46 -12.53 -0.16 14.60
CA GLN A 46 -13.30 -1.06 13.72
C GLN A 46 -14.79 -0.79 13.74
N GLY A 47 -15.26 0.13 14.60
CA GLY A 47 -16.68 0.41 14.80
C GLY A 47 -17.44 -0.70 15.56
N PRO A 48 -18.72 -0.53 15.78
CA PRO A 48 -19.58 -1.56 16.31
C PRO A 48 -19.88 -2.61 15.24
N GLY A 49 -19.08 -3.63 15.14
CA GLY A 49 -19.17 -4.68 14.11
C GLY A 49 -17.85 -4.92 13.41
N SER A 50 -17.69 -6.03 12.71
CA SER A 50 -16.41 -6.44 12.12
C SER A 50 -16.03 -5.74 10.81
N SER A 51 -16.86 -4.81 10.31
CA SER A 51 -16.61 -4.12 9.03
C SER A 51 -17.19 -2.70 9.05
N LEU A 52 -16.31 -1.73 9.22
CA LEU A 52 -16.66 -0.30 9.25
C LEU A 52 -17.01 0.24 7.85
N LYS A 53 -16.35 -0.28 6.81
CA LYS A 53 -16.44 0.18 5.41
C LYS A 53 -16.30 1.70 5.27
N PRO A 54 -15.19 2.30 5.73
CA PRO A 54 -14.90 3.70 5.50
C PRO A 54 -14.96 4.02 4.00
N GLN A 55 -15.52 5.18 3.66
CA GLN A 55 -15.63 5.66 2.29
C GLN A 55 -14.82 6.94 2.07
N THR A 56 -14.61 7.70 3.11
CA THR A 56 -13.82 8.94 3.10
C THR A 56 -13.39 9.31 4.51
N MET A 57 -12.24 9.93 4.63
CA MET A 57 -11.71 10.45 5.88
C MET A 57 -11.37 11.94 5.74
N LEU A 58 -11.54 12.70 6.80
CA LEU A 58 -11.19 14.12 6.86
C LEU A 58 -10.44 14.43 8.15
N LEU A 59 -9.18 14.83 8.00
CA LEU A 59 -8.35 15.28 9.12
C LEU A 59 -8.68 16.73 9.52
N ASP A 60 -9.04 16.93 10.75
CA ASP A 60 -9.22 18.26 11.35
C ASP A 60 -8.33 18.45 12.57
N GLU A 61 -7.13 18.98 12.32
CA GLU A 61 -6.16 19.23 13.39
C GLU A 61 -6.56 20.36 14.33
N ALA A 62 -7.46 21.27 13.89
CA ALA A 62 -7.93 22.36 14.72
C ALA A 62 -8.90 21.88 15.80
N HIS A 63 -9.76 20.93 15.48
CA HIS A 63 -10.68 20.30 16.43
C HIS A 63 -10.12 19.02 17.06
N GLU A 64 -8.89 18.60 16.67
CA GLU A 64 -8.24 17.37 17.10
C GLU A 64 -9.06 16.11 16.80
N ARG A 65 -9.70 16.09 15.62
CA ARG A 65 -10.60 15.04 15.19
C ARG A 65 -10.25 14.51 13.78
N LEU A 66 -10.46 13.21 13.60
CA LEU A 66 -10.55 12.55 12.31
C LEU A 66 -12.03 12.20 12.09
N TYR A 67 -12.64 12.81 11.09
CA TYR A 67 -13.99 12.46 10.68
C TYR A 67 -13.94 11.36 9.64
N VAL A 68 -14.80 10.35 9.79
CA VAL A 68 -14.82 9.17 8.92
C VAL A 68 -16.23 8.91 8.44
N GLY A 69 -16.45 9.11 7.15
CA GLY A 69 -17.69 8.74 6.49
C GLY A 69 -17.69 7.25 6.17
N ALA A 70 -18.70 6.53 6.67
CA ALA A 70 -18.83 5.09 6.49
C ALA A 70 -20.21 4.70 5.97
N LYS A 71 -20.52 3.40 5.98
CA LYS A 71 -21.86 2.90 5.63
C LYS A 71 -22.85 3.24 6.72
N ASN A 72 -23.84 4.09 6.42
CA ASN A 72 -24.91 4.57 7.30
C ASN A 72 -24.49 5.42 8.50
N ILE A 73 -23.19 5.63 8.73
CA ILE A 73 -22.72 6.27 9.95
C ILE A 73 -21.59 7.25 9.61
N LEU A 74 -21.56 8.38 10.28
CA LEU A 74 -20.45 9.32 10.30
C LEU A 74 -19.79 9.28 11.68
N TYR A 75 -18.49 9.01 11.74
CA TYR A 75 -17.72 8.97 12.97
C TYR A 75 -16.87 10.20 13.15
N SER A 76 -16.67 10.58 14.41
CA SER A 76 -15.66 11.55 14.85
C SER A 76 -14.71 10.86 15.82
N LEU A 77 -13.48 10.61 15.37
CA LEU A 77 -12.45 9.92 16.13
C LEU A 77 -11.46 10.91 16.74
N SER A 78 -10.86 10.58 17.88
CA SER A 78 -9.80 11.40 18.47
C SER A 78 -8.49 11.22 17.73
N LEU A 79 -7.78 12.33 17.44
CA LEU A 79 -6.45 12.26 16.84
C LEU A 79 -5.37 11.80 17.82
N GLU A 80 -5.64 11.78 19.12
CA GLU A 80 -4.72 11.23 20.10
C GLU A 80 -4.68 9.70 20.00
N ARG A 81 -5.89 9.07 20.02
CA ARG A 81 -6.06 7.63 19.82
C ARG A 81 -7.39 7.37 19.15
N VAL A 82 -7.36 6.84 17.92
CA VAL A 82 -8.57 6.63 17.10
C VAL A 82 -9.57 5.66 17.72
N ASN A 83 -9.12 4.73 18.55
CA ASN A 83 -9.97 3.74 19.25
C ASN A 83 -10.53 4.25 20.57
N HIS A 84 -10.31 5.53 20.93
CA HIS A 84 -10.76 6.10 22.18
C HIS A 84 -11.64 7.33 21.95
N GLN A 85 -12.72 7.51 22.74
CA GLN A 85 -13.61 8.68 22.70
C GLN A 85 -14.16 9.01 21.30
N HIS A 86 -14.61 7.99 20.56
CA HIS A 86 -15.31 8.20 19.30
C HIS A 86 -16.73 8.76 19.56
N ARG A 87 -17.28 9.40 18.53
CA ARG A 87 -18.67 9.82 18.43
C ARG A 87 -19.21 9.38 17.09
N GLU A 88 -20.51 9.19 17.04
CA GLU A 88 -21.17 8.72 15.84
C GLU A 88 -22.47 9.48 15.59
N ILE A 89 -22.80 9.63 14.31
CA ILE A 89 -24.10 10.09 13.84
C ILE A 89 -24.62 8.98 12.95
N ASP A 90 -25.73 8.37 13.34
CA ASP A 90 -26.45 7.44 12.47
C ASP A 90 -27.17 8.25 11.39
N TRP A 91 -26.84 7.93 10.15
CA TRP A 91 -27.45 8.54 8.98
C TRP A 91 -27.80 7.46 7.96
N ALA A 92 -28.64 6.51 8.41
CA ALA A 92 -29.12 5.43 7.58
C ALA A 92 -30.18 5.90 6.60
N SER A 93 -30.31 5.22 5.46
CA SER A 93 -31.45 5.43 4.56
C SER A 93 -32.76 4.99 5.18
N SER A 94 -33.84 5.72 4.91
CA SER A 94 -35.19 5.36 5.39
C SER A 94 -35.65 4.03 4.79
N VAL A 95 -36.61 3.38 5.46
CA VAL A 95 -37.18 2.11 4.97
C VAL A 95 -37.74 2.27 3.56
N SER A 96 -38.45 3.37 3.29
CA SER A 96 -38.99 3.65 1.96
C SER A 96 -37.90 3.82 0.90
N GLN A 97 -36.77 4.47 1.22
CA GLN A 97 -35.65 4.60 0.31
C GLN A 97 -34.99 3.26 -0.02
N VAL A 98 -34.89 2.38 0.99
CA VAL A 98 -34.36 1.02 0.82
C VAL A 98 -35.30 0.18 -0.06
N GLU A 99 -36.63 0.24 0.17
CA GLU A 99 -37.62 -0.45 -0.63
C GLU A 99 -37.62 0.03 -2.10
N ASP A 100 -37.59 1.35 -2.33
CA ASP A 100 -37.45 1.94 -3.66
C ASP A 100 -36.18 1.47 -4.38
N CYS A 101 -35.08 1.33 -3.65
CA CYS A 101 -33.82 0.85 -4.17
C CYS A 101 -33.92 -0.62 -4.62
N LEU A 102 -34.53 -1.46 -3.77
CA LEU A 102 -34.75 -2.89 -4.06
C LEU A 102 -35.71 -3.07 -5.25
N MET A 103 -36.79 -2.27 -5.33
CA MET A 103 -37.71 -2.28 -6.45
C MET A 103 -37.04 -1.90 -7.79
N LYS A 104 -35.99 -1.08 -7.75
CA LYS A 104 -35.17 -0.74 -8.90
C LYS A 104 -34.14 -1.81 -9.28
N GLY A 105 -34.19 -2.98 -8.64
CA GLY A 105 -33.35 -4.16 -8.94
C GLY A 105 -31.95 -4.14 -8.33
N ARG A 106 -31.71 -3.31 -7.31
CA ARG A 106 -30.42 -3.30 -6.59
C ARG A 106 -30.41 -4.30 -5.46
N GLU A 107 -29.21 -4.77 -5.10
CA GLU A 107 -29.04 -5.71 -4.00
C GLU A 107 -29.14 -5.02 -2.62
N LYS A 108 -29.65 -5.74 -1.60
CA LYS A 108 -29.78 -5.21 -0.24
C LYS A 108 -28.49 -4.59 0.35
N PRO A 109 -27.27 -5.14 0.14
CA PRO A 109 -26.04 -4.50 0.62
C PRO A 109 -25.76 -3.15 0.00
N GLU A 110 -26.20 -2.91 -1.27
CA GLU A 110 -26.02 -1.65 -2.00
C GLU A 110 -27.03 -0.58 -1.56
N CYS A 111 -28.20 -1.00 -1.10
CA CYS A 111 -29.30 -0.11 -0.71
C CYS A 111 -29.07 0.46 0.71
N ALA A 112 -28.00 1.20 0.88
CA ALA A 112 -27.60 1.86 2.12
C ALA A 112 -27.07 3.27 1.83
N ASN A 113 -26.91 4.07 2.86
CA ASN A 113 -26.28 5.37 2.74
C ASN A 113 -24.76 5.23 2.93
N TYR A 114 -23.98 5.39 1.88
CA TYR A 114 -22.51 5.44 1.93
C TYR A 114 -22.06 6.89 1.83
N ILE A 115 -21.38 7.40 2.87
CA ILE A 115 -20.93 8.80 2.94
C ILE A 115 -19.66 8.95 2.12
N LYS A 116 -19.79 9.52 0.92
CA LYS A 116 -18.74 9.60 -0.10
C LYS A 116 -18.04 10.95 -0.16
N VAL A 117 -18.70 12.02 0.27
CA VAL A 117 -18.17 13.39 0.23
C VAL A 117 -18.18 13.94 1.65
N LEU A 118 -17.03 14.45 2.09
CA LEU A 118 -16.86 15.02 3.41
C LEU A 118 -15.84 16.15 3.36
N HIS A 119 -16.28 17.38 3.60
CA HIS A 119 -15.44 18.57 3.57
C HIS A 119 -15.71 19.49 4.76
N ARG A 120 -14.70 20.25 5.12
CA ARG A 120 -14.84 21.34 6.07
C ARG A 120 -15.56 22.52 5.40
N PHE A 121 -16.82 22.77 5.76
CA PHE A 121 -17.62 23.85 5.19
C PHE A 121 -17.22 25.21 5.76
N ASN A 122 -17.06 25.28 7.08
CA ASN A 122 -16.56 26.43 7.81
C ASN A 122 -15.92 25.99 9.15
N THR A 123 -15.65 26.92 10.04
CA THR A 123 -15.03 26.64 11.34
C THR A 123 -15.90 25.79 12.28
N THR A 124 -17.20 25.71 12.06
CA THR A 124 -18.18 25.05 12.95
C THR A 124 -19.00 23.96 12.28
N HIS A 125 -18.90 23.83 10.95
CA HIS A 125 -19.69 22.86 10.20
C HIS A 125 -18.86 22.11 9.15
N LEU A 126 -19.22 20.85 8.95
CA LEU A 126 -18.80 20.05 7.80
C LEU A 126 -19.95 19.95 6.80
N LEU A 127 -19.61 19.76 5.54
CA LEU A 127 -20.52 19.29 4.49
C LEU A 127 -20.30 17.79 4.31
N ALA A 128 -21.34 17.01 4.47
CA ALA A 128 -21.33 15.58 4.22
C ALA A 128 -22.39 15.22 3.17
N CYS A 129 -22.02 14.33 2.20
CA CYS A 129 -22.99 13.81 1.24
C CYS A 129 -22.88 12.29 1.16
N GLY A 130 -24.02 11.62 1.09
CA GLY A 130 -24.11 10.17 0.99
C GLY A 130 -25.02 9.71 -0.14
N THR A 131 -24.88 8.43 -0.52
CA THR A 131 -25.60 7.81 -1.65
C THR A 131 -27.08 7.60 -1.39
N GLY A 132 -27.53 7.61 -0.12
CA GLY A 132 -28.92 7.54 0.29
C GLY A 132 -29.74 6.39 -0.34
N ALA A 133 -29.15 5.18 -0.46
CA ALA A 133 -29.74 4.06 -1.17
C ALA A 133 -30.13 4.41 -2.62
N PHE A 134 -29.18 4.89 -3.42
CA PHE A 134 -29.35 5.39 -4.79
C PHE A 134 -30.29 6.60 -4.90
N ASN A 135 -30.37 7.38 -3.84
CA ASN A 135 -31.03 8.67 -3.81
C ASN A 135 -30.18 9.66 -3.00
N PRO A 136 -29.12 10.23 -3.59
CA PRO A 136 -28.09 10.95 -2.87
C PRO A 136 -28.63 12.21 -2.17
N HIS A 137 -28.15 12.44 -0.94
CA HIS A 137 -28.46 13.59 -0.10
C HIS A 137 -27.19 14.18 0.50
N CYS A 138 -27.23 15.49 0.74
CA CYS A 138 -26.20 16.22 1.47
C CYS A 138 -26.79 16.86 2.73
N ALA A 139 -25.95 17.02 3.75
CA ALA A 139 -26.33 17.71 4.98
C ALA A 139 -25.14 18.44 5.59
N LYS A 140 -25.41 19.45 6.42
CA LYS A 140 -24.40 20.07 7.28
C LYS A 140 -24.33 19.35 8.61
N ILE A 141 -23.10 19.13 9.04
CA ILE A 141 -22.79 18.51 10.33
C ILE A 141 -22.18 19.57 11.23
N ARG A 142 -22.81 19.83 12.35
CA ARG A 142 -22.32 20.80 13.36
C ARG A 142 -21.23 20.15 14.19
N VAL A 143 -20.04 20.75 14.22
CA VAL A 143 -18.88 20.26 14.99
C VAL A 143 -18.50 21.21 16.14
N GLY A 144 -19.18 22.39 16.24
CA GLY A 144 -18.93 23.40 17.25
C GLY A 144 -17.64 24.19 17.05
N HIS A 145 -17.30 25.04 18.02
CA HIS A 145 -16.03 25.78 18.04
C HIS A 145 -14.93 24.95 18.70
N THR A 146 -13.68 25.27 18.38
CA THR A 146 -12.50 24.68 19.02
C THR A 146 -12.61 24.80 20.56
N GLY A 147 -12.53 23.67 21.28
CA GLY A 147 -12.71 23.61 22.73
C GLY A 147 -14.12 23.32 23.19
N GLN A 148 -15.15 23.43 22.35
CA GLN A 148 -16.52 23.00 22.65
C GLN A 148 -16.71 21.53 22.27
N VAL A 149 -16.24 20.63 23.08
CA VAL A 149 -16.11 19.19 22.81
C VAL A 149 -17.44 18.45 22.62
N ARG A 150 -18.60 19.10 22.73
CA ARG A 150 -19.90 18.41 22.85
C ARG A 150 -20.82 18.47 21.63
N GLN A 151 -20.42 19.16 20.53
CA GLN A 151 -21.29 19.24 19.36
C GLN A 151 -20.75 18.32 18.25
N PHE A 152 -21.51 17.31 17.90
CA PHE A 152 -21.34 16.49 16.71
C PHE A 152 -22.72 15.99 16.33
N GLU A 153 -23.43 16.75 15.50
CA GLU A 153 -24.86 16.57 15.23
C GLU A 153 -25.15 16.87 13.76
N LEU A 154 -26.04 16.10 13.17
CA LEU A 154 -26.57 16.37 11.82
C LEU A 154 -27.66 17.44 11.93
N GLU A 155 -27.56 18.49 11.12
CA GLU A 155 -28.59 19.51 11.00
C GLU A 155 -29.69 19.03 10.04
N GLU A 156 -30.77 18.46 10.55
CA GLU A 156 -31.87 17.90 9.76
C GLU A 156 -32.47 18.92 8.78
N GLN A 157 -32.57 20.19 9.19
CA GLN A 157 -33.08 21.27 8.32
C GLN A 157 -32.17 21.59 7.15
N SER A 158 -30.92 21.15 7.17
CA SER A 158 -29.92 21.35 6.11
C SER A 158 -29.91 20.23 5.08
N VAL A 159 -30.69 19.16 5.29
CA VAL A 159 -30.75 18.01 4.36
C VAL A 159 -31.34 18.46 3.02
N GLU A 160 -30.52 18.31 1.98
CA GLU A 160 -30.89 18.70 0.63
C GLU A 160 -30.54 17.58 -0.36
N SER A 161 -31.06 17.70 -1.60
CA SER A 161 -30.75 16.76 -2.67
C SER A 161 -29.25 16.75 -2.96
N GLY A 162 -28.64 15.55 -2.95
CA GLY A 162 -27.25 15.32 -3.31
C GLY A 162 -26.98 15.12 -4.79
N ARG A 163 -27.98 15.32 -5.66
CA ARG A 163 -27.82 15.18 -7.12
C ARG A 163 -26.75 16.12 -7.64
N GLY A 164 -25.75 15.54 -8.36
CA GLY A 164 -24.58 16.27 -8.84
C GLY A 164 -23.56 16.61 -7.74
N ARG A 165 -23.81 16.27 -6.47
CA ARG A 165 -22.90 16.48 -5.32
C ARG A 165 -22.42 15.17 -4.70
N CYS A 166 -23.05 14.05 -5.01
CA CYS A 166 -22.70 12.72 -4.55
C CYS A 166 -23.13 11.70 -5.60
N PRO A 167 -22.38 10.63 -5.85
CA PRO A 167 -22.79 9.58 -6.76
C PRO A 167 -23.98 8.79 -6.20
N TYR A 168 -24.72 8.15 -7.08
CA TYR A 168 -25.80 7.24 -6.72
C TYR A 168 -25.28 5.91 -6.18
N ASN A 169 -24.28 5.35 -6.85
CA ASN A 169 -23.67 4.09 -6.51
C ASN A 169 -22.41 4.30 -5.63
N HIS A 170 -22.29 3.53 -4.56
CA HIS A 170 -21.17 3.61 -3.64
C HIS A 170 -19.82 3.18 -4.26
N ASN A 171 -19.86 2.35 -5.32
CA ASN A 171 -18.66 1.93 -6.04
C ASN A 171 -18.24 2.92 -7.13
N SER A 172 -19.09 3.91 -7.44
CA SER A 172 -18.80 4.92 -8.45
C SER A 172 -17.58 5.75 -8.06
N PRO A 173 -16.62 5.97 -8.99
CA PRO A 173 -15.47 6.81 -8.74
C PRO A 173 -15.90 8.25 -8.55
N VAL A 174 -15.43 8.90 -7.51
CA VAL A 174 -15.73 10.29 -7.18
C VAL A 174 -14.52 10.98 -6.59
N THR A 175 -14.29 12.21 -7.01
CA THR A 175 -13.34 13.12 -6.39
C THR A 175 -13.96 14.48 -6.15
N SER A 176 -13.67 15.13 -5.04
CA SER A 176 -14.22 16.44 -4.74
C SER A 176 -13.27 17.32 -3.94
N THR A 177 -13.40 18.63 -4.15
CA THR A 177 -12.73 19.63 -3.33
C THR A 177 -13.70 20.79 -3.04
N LEU A 178 -13.66 21.31 -1.85
CA LEU A 178 -14.48 22.45 -1.44
C LEU A 178 -13.54 23.65 -1.23
N ASP A 179 -13.82 24.72 -1.94
CA ASP A 179 -13.14 25.99 -1.77
C ASP A 179 -14.15 27.13 -1.65
N ARG A 180 -14.01 27.97 -0.62
CA ARG A 180 -14.86 29.17 -0.41
C ARG A 180 -16.38 28.91 -0.48
N GLY A 181 -16.81 27.73 -0.04
CA GLY A 181 -18.22 27.34 -0.04
C GLY A 181 -18.72 26.80 -1.37
N GLU A 182 -17.86 26.68 -2.37
CA GLU A 182 -18.15 26.07 -3.68
C GLU A 182 -17.59 24.67 -3.76
N LEU A 183 -18.42 23.72 -4.16
CA LEU A 183 -18.03 22.33 -4.33
C LEU A 183 -17.66 22.06 -5.79
N TYR A 184 -16.41 21.64 -6.01
CA TYR A 184 -15.92 21.14 -7.28
C TYR A 184 -15.84 19.63 -7.19
N ILE A 185 -16.47 18.91 -8.12
CA ILE A 185 -16.62 17.47 -8.02
C ILE A 185 -16.58 16.82 -9.40
N GLY A 186 -15.90 15.68 -9.49
CA GLY A 186 -15.94 14.76 -10.60
C GLY A 186 -16.71 13.49 -10.22
N LEU A 187 -17.79 13.18 -10.93
CA LEU A 187 -18.68 12.06 -10.63
C LEU A 187 -19.51 11.64 -11.82
N TYR A 188 -20.23 10.51 -11.69
CA TYR A 188 -21.35 10.15 -12.54
C TYR A 188 -22.64 10.71 -11.94
N THR A 189 -23.36 11.54 -12.72
CA THR A 189 -24.49 12.36 -12.23
C THR A 189 -25.84 11.66 -12.30
N ASP A 190 -25.90 10.48 -12.94
CA ASP A 190 -27.11 9.70 -13.14
C ASP A 190 -27.05 8.32 -12.49
N TYR A 191 -28.23 7.71 -12.35
CA TYR A 191 -28.41 6.40 -11.74
C TYR A 191 -27.70 5.26 -12.48
N TRP A 192 -27.60 5.38 -13.82
CA TRP A 192 -27.06 4.34 -14.69
C TRP A 192 -25.57 4.48 -14.99
N GLU A 193 -24.92 5.52 -14.43
CA GLU A 193 -23.49 5.80 -14.64
C GLU A 193 -23.13 6.04 -16.13
N ASN A 194 -24.04 6.71 -16.86
CA ASN A 194 -23.80 7.09 -18.26
C ASN A 194 -23.34 8.53 -18.41
N ASP A 195 -23.64 9.40 -17.45
CA ASP A 195 -23.40 10.84 -17.51
C ASP A 195 -22.27 11.24 -16.55
N ALA A 196 -21.04 11.06 -16.99
CA ALA A 196 -19.86 11.54 -16.25
C ALA A 196 -19.72 13.06 -16.38
N ALA A 197 -19.43 13.74 -15.28
CA ALA A 197 -19.26 15.19 -15.29
C ALA A 197 -18.24 15.70 -14.28
N LEU A 198 -17.57 16.78 -14.63
CA LEU A 198 -16.90 17.69 -13.71
C LEU A 198 -17.86 18.86 -13.44
N CYS A 199 -18.22 19.04 -12.19
CA CYS A 199 -19.24 20.01 -11.78
C CYS A 199 -18.67 21.01 -10.77
N ARG A 200 -19.19 22.23 -10.82
CA ARG A 200 -19.11 23.25 -9.78
C ARG A 200 -20.52 23.55 -9.29
N LEU A 201 -20.71 23.52 -7.99
CA LEU A 201 -22.00 23.76 -7.37
C LEU A 201 -21.85 24.76 -6.24
N ASN A 202 -22.68 25.77 -6.26
CA ASN A 202 -22.96 26.65 -5.13
C ASN A 202 -24.47 26.79 -4.96
N ASN A 203 -24.93 27.61 -4.03
CA ASN A 203 -26.36 27.81 -3.77
C ASN A 203 -27.13 28.43 -4.94
N GLN A 204 -26.45 29.04 -5.92
CA GLN A 204 -27.08 29.84 -6.98
C GLN A 204 -26.69 29.40 -8.39
N SER A 205 -25.56 28.69 -8.57
CA SER A 205 -25.03 28.32 -9.88
C SER A 205 -24.61 26.87 -9.96
N TYR A 206 -24.79 26.31 -11.15
CA TYR A 206 -24.37 24.99 -11.52
C TYR A 206 -23.65 25.08 -12.87
N THR A 207 -22.37 24.69 -12.88
CA THR A 207 -21.55 24.65 -14.09
C THR A 207 -20.95 23.26 -14.21
N ARG A 208 -20.99 22.68 -15.42
CA ARG A 208 -20.50 21.32 -15.66
C ARG A 208 -19.88 21.15 -17.05
N THR A 209 -19.21 20.02 -17.29
CA THR A 209 -18.84 19.54 -18.64
C THR A 209 -20.08 19.21 -19.47
N GLU A 210 -19.96 19.24 -20.81
CA GLU A 210 -21.03 18.82 -21.72
C GLU A 210 -21.40 17.35 -21.47
N ARG A 211 -22.67 17.06 -21.64
CA ARG A 211 -23.20 15.71 -21.64
C ARG A 211 -22.87 15.01 -22.95
N ASP A 212 -22.56 13.73 -22.93
CA ASP A 212 -22.29 12.88 -24.10
C ASP A 212 -21.13 13.35 -25.00
N ASP A 213 -20.32 14.32 -24.56
CA ASP A 213 -19.12 14.77 -25.27
C ASP A 213 -17.89 13.94 -24.87
N ARG A 214 -17.61 12.92 -25.67
CA ARG A 214 -16.45 12.03 -25.46
C ARG A 214 -15.10 12.72 -25.65
N GLN A 215 -15.06 13.91 -26.24
CA GLN A 215 -13.82 14.69 -26.32
C GLN A 215 -13.50 15.34 -24.97
N GLN A 216 -14.54 15.76 -24.23
CA GLN A 216 -14.35 16.27 -22.87
C GLN A 216 -14.11 15.13 -21.89
N LEU A 217 -14.98 14.12 -21.80
CA LEU A 217 -14.88 12.99 -20.89
C LEU A 217 -15.31 11.69 -21.59
N ASN A 218 -14.47 10.67 -21.55
CA ASN A 218 -14.77 9.37 -22.14
C ASN A 218 -14.58 8.21 -21.14
N GLU A 219 -15.67 7.79 -20.50
CA GLU A 219 -15.69 6.75 -19.46
C GLU A 219 -14.61 7.01 -18.37
N PRO A 220 -14.63 8.17 -17.69
CA PRO A 220 -13.57 8.53 -16.75
C PRO A 220 -13.67 7.77 -15.41
N LYS A 221 -12.49 7.47 -14.82
CA LYS A 221 -12.34 7.10 -13.42
C LYS A 221 -11.73 8.31 -12.72
N PHE A 222 -12.49 9.00 -11.89
CA PHE A 222 -12.02 10.18 -11.16
C PHE A 222 -11.19 9.76 -9.96
N ILE A 223 -9.99 10.35 -9.79
CA ILE A 223 -9.01 9.97 -8.78
C ILE A 223 -8.79 11.07 -7.76
N GLY A 224 -8.50 12.31 -8.19
CA GLY A 224 -8.19 13.40 -7.29
C GLY A 224 -8.60 14.75 -7.83
N SER A 225 -8.76 15.74 -6.94
CA SER A 225 -9.01 17.13 -7.31
C SER A 225 -8.39 18.10 -6.31
N VAL A 226 -7.94 19.24 -6.80
CA VAL A 226 -7.27 20.25 -5.98
C VAL A 226 -7.42 21.63 -6.59
N VAL A 227 -7.55 22.64 -5.72
CA VAL A 227 -7.47 24.06 -6.11
C VAL A 227 -6.03 24.52 -5.95
N ILE A 228 -5.44 25.08 -7.01
CA ILE A 228 -4.08 25.61 -7.01
C ILE A 228 -4.13 27.05 -7.55
N PRO A 229 -3.68 28.04 -6.79
CA PRO A 229 -3.56 29.43 -7.27
C PRO A 229 -2.40 29.55 -8.26
N ASP A 230 -2.61 30.25 -9.37
CA ASP A 230 -1.52 30.55 -10.32
C ASP A 230 -0.71 31.79 -9.90
N ASN A 231 -1.39 32.77 -9.29
CA ASN A 231 -0.81 34.04 -8.89
C ASN A 231 -1.49 34.55 -7.61
N ASN A 232 -1.42 35.88 -7.33
CA ASN A 232 -2.08 36.50 -6.18
C ASN A 232 -3.51 36.96 -6.50
N ASP A 233 -3.92 36.87 -7.76
CA ASP A 233 -5.28 37.17 -8.22
C ASP A 233 -6.16 35.90 -8.02
N ARG A 234 -7.11 35.98 -7.11
CA ARG A 234 -8.01 34.89 -6.78
C ARG A 234 -8.98 34.51 -7.91
N ASP A 235 -9.24 35.46 -8.80
CA ASP A 235 -10.08 35.21 -9.98
C ASP A 235 -9.36 34.38 -11.05
N ASP A 236 -8.03 34.21 -10.89
CA ASP A 236 -7.21 33.32 -11.71
C ASP A 236 -6.92 31.96 -11.05
N ASP A 237 -7.55 31.65 -9.90
CA ASP A 237 -7.44 30.35 -9.26
C ASP A 237 -8.00 29.23 -10.16
N LYS A 238 -7.31 28.10 -10.19
CA LYS A 238 -7.67 26.96 -11.05
C LYS A 238 -7.92 25.70 -10.24
N VAL A 239 -8.88 24.94 -10.70
CA VAL A 239 -9.19 23.62 -10.18
C VAL A 239 -8.66 22.57 -11.13
N TYR A 240 -7.83 21.70 -10.60
CA TYR A 240 -7.26 20.57 -11.34
C TYR A 240 -7.94 19.29 -10.92
N PHE A 241 -8.30 18.45 -11.92
CA PHE A 241 -8.90 17.14 -11.74
C PHE A 241 -7.98 16.09 -12.35
N PHE A 242 -7.68 15.05 -11.60
CA PHE A 242 -6.90 13.91 -12.04
C PHE A 242 -7.83 12.72 -12.26
N PHE A 243 -7.77 12.14 -13.45
CA PHE A 243 -8.64 11.03 -13.82
C PHE A 243 -7.99 10.18 -14.91
N THR A 244 -8.41 8.93 -15.02
CA THR A 244 -8.13 8.11 -16.19
C THR A 244 -9.33 8.10 -17.10
N GLU A 245 -9.12 8.00 -18.41
CA GLU A 245 -10.19 7.87 -19.38
C GLU A 245 -9.80 6.92 -20.52
N ARG A 246 -10.79 6.41 -21.21
CA ARG A 246 -10.54 5.61 -22.43
C ARG A 246 -10.19 6.50 -23.61
N GLY A 247 -9.19 6.05 -24.38
CA GLY A 247 -8.82 6.70 -25.63
C GLY A 247 -9.98 6.70 -26.63
N THR A 248 -10.09 7.79 -27.39
CA THR A 248 -11.10 7.95 -28.45
C THR A 248 -10.62 7.44 -29.81
N ASN A 249 -9.50 6.70 -29.89
CA ASN A 249 -8.94 6.20 -31.14
C ASN A 249 -9.80 5.06 -31.71
N ALA A 250 -10.02 5.07 -33.03
CA ALA A 250 -11.05 4.29 -33.70
C ALA A 250 -10.74 2.81 -33.92
N GLU A 251 -9.52 2.35 -33.71
CA GLU A 251 -9.15 0.99 -34.08
C GLU A 251 -8.47 0.22 -32.96
N GLY A 252 -9.08 -0.88 -32.58
CA GLY A 252 -8.47 -1.93 -31.78
C GLY A 252 -9.35 -2.51 -30.69
N VAL A 253 -9.25 -3.82 -30.53
CA VAL A 253 -9.92 -4.64 -29.51
C VAL A 253 -9.55 -4.21 -28.07
N ASN A 254 -8.44 -3.47 -27.90
CA ASN A 254 -8.00 -2.92 -26.63
C ASN A 254 -8.08 -1.39 -26.67
N LYS A 255 -9.12 -0.82 -26.08
CA LYS A 255 -9.20 0.63 -25.88
C LYS A 255 -8.12 1.05 -24.88
N ALA A 256 -7.14 1.83 -25.36
CA ALA A 256 -6.09 2.36 -24.50
C ALA A 256 -6.68 3.22 -23.39
N VAL A 257 -6.15 3.10 -22.18
CA VAL A 257 -6.44 3.98 -21.05
C VAL A 257 -5.40 5.09 -21.03
N TYR A 258 -5.82 6.30 -20.71
CA TYR A 258 -4.93 7.46 -20.57
C TYR A 258 -5.20 8.18 -19.26
N THR A 259 -4.15 8.48 -18.55
CA THR A 259 -4.22 9.39 -17.40
C THR A 259 -4.23 10.84 -17.86
N ARG A 260 -5.17 11.62 -17.32
CA ARG A 260 -5.40 13.01 -17.65
C ARG A 260 -5.32 13.91 -16.42
N VAL A 261 -4.87 15.13 -16.65
CA VAL A 261 -5.15 16.27 -15.79
C VAL A 261 -6.08 17.22 -16.54
N GLY A 262 -7.27 17.44 -15.97
CA GLY A 262 -8.23 18.44 -16.44
C GLY A 262 -8.11 19.71 -15.62
N ARG A 263 -8.36 20.87 -16.22
CA ARG A 263 -8.27 22.18 -15.57
C ARG A 263 -9.48 23.01 -15.89
N VAL A 264 -10.05 23.67 -14.89
CA VAL A 264 -11.11 24.69 -15.03
C VAL A 264 -10.76 25.91 -14.17
N CYS A 265 -11.31 27.06 -14.51
CA CYS A 265 -11.22 28.25 -13.67
C CYS A 265 -12.21 28.19 -12.53
N ALA A 266 -11.77 28.54 -11.33
CA ALA A 266 -12.63 28.53 -10.14
C ALA A 266 -13.83 29.47 -10.25
N ASN A 267 -13.66 30.62 -10.90
CA ASN A 267 -14.70 31.63 -11.09
C ASN A 267 -15.59 31.44 -12.35
N ASP A 268 -15.40 30.36 -13.13
CA ASP A 268 -16.11 30.12 -14.39
C ASP A 268 -17.61 29.84 -14.16
N GLN A 269 -18.46 30.63 -14.76
CA GLN A 269 -19.93 30.54 -14.71
C GLN A 269 -20.53 30.08 -16.06
N GLY A 270 -19.67 29.66 -16.99
CA GLY A 270 -20.06 29.38 -18.36
C GLY A 270 -20.27 30.66 -19.19
N GLY A 271 -20.72 30.48 -20.40
CA GLY A 271 -21.03 31.58 -21.30
C GLY A 271 -22.46 32.07 -21.19
N GLN A 272 -22.79 33.19 -21.89
CA GLN A 272 -24.10 33.80 -21.86
C GLN A 272 -25.07 33.18 -22.92
N ARG A 273 -24.60 32.94 -24.13
CA ARG A 273 -25.39 32.39 -25.25
C ARG A 273 -24.99 30.99 -25.64
N MET A 274 -23.70 30.72 -25.55
CA MET A 274 -23.09 29.40 -25.75
C MET A 274 -22.53 28.93 -24.44
N LEU A 275 -22.43 27.62 -24.23
CA LEU A 275 -21.91 27.00 -22.98
C LEU A 275 -22.66 27.53 -21.76
N VAL A 276 -23.96 27.78 -21.85
CA VAL A 276 -24.79 28.19 -20.70
C VAL A 276 -24.79 27.08 -19.66
N ASN A 277 -24.34 27.38 -18.43
CA ASN A 277 -24.12 26.41 -17.36
C ASN A 277 -23.13 25.27 -17.75
N ARG A 278 -22.23 25.57 -18.68
CA ARG A 278 -21.14 24.68 -19.09
C ARG A 278 -19.81 25.39 -18.95
N TRP A 279 -18.77 24.62 -18.66
CA TRP A 279 -17.44 25.20 -18.53
C TRP A 279 -17.00 25.92 -19.82
N SER A 280 -16.62 27.17 -19.66
CA SER A 280 -15.98 27.96 -20.70
C SER A 280 -14.45 27.87 -20.69
N SER A 281 -13.88 27.23 -19.66
CA SER A 281 -12.44 27.15 -19.45
C SER A 281 -11.89 25.72 -19.41
N PHE A 282 -12.73 24.69 -19.57
CA PHE A 282 -12.28 23.29 -19.46
C PHE A 282 -11.26 22.93 -20.53
N LEU A 283 -10.08 22.54 -20.08
CA LEU A 283 -9.01 21.94 -20.89
C LEU A 283 -8.45 20.72 -20.16
N LYS A 284 -7.92 19.76 -20.94
CA LYS A 284 -7.21 18.60 -20.39
C LYS A 284 -5.94 18.27 -21.16
N THR A 285 -4.98 17.66 -20.48
CA THR A 285 -3.77 17.10 -21.10
C THR A 285 -3.43 15.75 -20.51
N ARG A 286 -2.52 15.01 -21.16
CA ARG A 286 -2.07 13.70 -20.70
C ARG A 286 -0.94 13.84 -19.70
N LEU A 287 -0.98 13.06 -18.60
CA LEU A 287 0.16 12.78 -17.75
C LEU A 287 0.82 11.50 -18.25
N ILE A 288 2.14 11.53 -18.44
CA ILE A 288 2.92 10.36 -18.86
C ILE A 288 3.75 9.87 -17.68
N CYS A 289 3.66 8.58 -17.39
CA CYS A 289 4.58 7.86 -16.52
C CYS A 289 5.09 6.65 -17.29
N SER A 290 6.38 6.65 -17.67
CA SER A 290 6.98 5.62 -18.51
C SER A 290 8.44 5.35 -18.15
N VAL A 291 8.90 4.17 -18.51
CA VAL A 291 10.30 3.74 -18.44
C VAL A 291 10.79 3.45 -19.84
N ALA A 292 11.94 3.99 -20.19
CA ALA A 292 12.57 3.73 -21.48
C ALA A 292 12.93 2.25 -21.60
N GLY A 293 12.44 1.61 -22.64
CA GLY A 293 12.76 0.22 -22.95
C GLY A 293 14.07 0.07 -23.75
N PRO A 294 14.68 -1.12 -23.74
CA PRO A 294 15.99 -1.37 -24.39
C PRO A 294 15.99 -1.16 -25.91
N ASN A 295 14.83 -1.18 -26.55
CA ASN A 295 14.67 -1.00 -28.00
C ASN A 295 14.15 0.40 -28.37
N GLY A 296 14.21 1.38 -27.47
CA GLY A 296 13.63 2.70 -27.67
C GLY A 296 12.09 2.75 -27.64
N ILE A 297 11.45 1.67 -27.19
CA ILE A 297 10.01 1.61 -26.98
C ILE A 297 9.76 1.75 -25.49
N ASP A 298 9.07 2.82 -25.10
CA ASP A 298 8.76 3.08 -23.70
C ASP A 298 7.70 2.11 -23.16
N THR A 299 7.90 1.64 -21.94
CA THR A 299 6.87 0.95 -21.17
C THR A 299 6.07 1.98 -20.40
N HIS A 300 4.79 2.11 -20.70
CA HIS A 300 3.88 3.06 -20.09
C HIS A 300 3.12 2.46 -18.91
N PHE A 301 2.99 3.25 -17.86
CA PHE A 301 2.09 3.02 -16.72
C PHE A 301 0.92 3.99 -16.90
N ASP A 302 -0.15 3.52 -17.53
CA ASP A 302 -1.20 4.40 -18.07
C ASP A 302 -2.39 4.60 -17.12
N GLU A 303 -2.55 3.73 -16.12
CA GLU A 303 -3.64 3.81 -15.14
C GLU A 303 -3.17 4.48 -13.85
N LEU A 304 -3.76 5.62 -13.52
CA LEU A 304 -3.52 6.31 -12.25
C LEU A 304 -4.37 5.65 -11.17
N GLU A 305 -3.73 5.11 -10.15
CA GLU A 305 -4.42 4.51 -8.99
C GLU A 305 -4.73 5.55 -7.93
N ASP A 306 -3.77 6.45 -7.64
CA ASP A 306 -3.92 7.51 -6.66
C ASP A 306 -3.02 8.70 -6.97
N VAL A 307 -3.35 9.87 -6.43
CA VAL A 307 -2.58 11.11 -6.59
C VAL A 307 -2.49 11.89 -5.29
N PHE A 308 -1.27 12.27 -4.94
CA PHE A 308 -0.99 13.11 -3.79
C PHE A 308 -0.40 14.45 -4.20
N VAL A 309 -0.97 15.55 -3.73
CA VAL A 309 -0.49 16.90 -4.00
C VAL A 309 0.21 17.45 -2.76
N LEU A 310 1.53 17.46 -2.81
CA LEU A 310 2.38 17.95 -1.74
C LEU A 310 2.50 19.48 -1.81
N LYS A 311 1.79 20.16 -0.92
CA LYS A 311 1.84 21.62 -0.83
C LYS A 311 3.17 22.08 -0.25
N ASN A 312 3.80 23.02 -0.91
CA ASN A 312 4.98 23.74 -0.44
C ASN A 312 4.58 24.97 0.40
N LYS A 313 5.57 25.66 0.98
CA LYS A 313 5.35 26.99 1.61
C LYS A 313 4.76 28.00 0.62
N ASP A 314 5.13 27.87 -0.64
CA ASP A 314 4.50 28.55 -1.76
C ASP A 314 3.36 27.66 -2.27
N GLU A 315 2.13 27.96 -1.90
CA GLU A 315 0.94 27.22 -2.30
C GLU A 315 0.73 27.14 -3.81
N LYS A 316 1.42 27.98 -4.60
CA LYS A 316 1.33 28.07 -6.06
C LYS A 316 2.08 26.95 -6.77
N ASN A 317 3.14 26.41 -6.15
CA ASN A 317 4.01 25.43 -6.77
C ASN A 317 4.08 24.12 -5.97
N PRO A 318 2.96 23.41 -5.80
CA PRO A 318 2.98 22.08 -5.21
C PRO A 318 3.67 21.08 -6.13
N GLU A 319 4.15 19.99 -5.55
CA GLU A 319 4.63 18.81 -6.26
C GLU A 319 3.51 17.77 -6.33
N ILE A 320 3.32 17.16 -7.50
CA ILE A 320 2.24 16.20 -7.75
C ILE A 320 2.87 14.82 -7.87
N PHE A 321 2.50 13.92 -6.96
CA PHE A 321 2.92 12.52 -6.95
C PHE A 321 1.77 11.67 -7.46
N GLY A 322 1.99 10.93 -8.54
CA GLY A 322 1.02 9.98 -9.07
C GLY A 322 1.51 8.55 -8.88
N LEU A 323 0.67 7.69 -8.33
CA LEU A 323 0.85 6.26 -8.28
C LEU A 323 0.16 5.65 -9.49
N PHE A 324 0.92 4.98 -10.33
CA PHE A 324 0.45 4.42 -11.60
C PHE A 324 0.59 2.90 -11.63
N SER A 325 -0.27 2.25 -12.40
CA SER A 325 -0.17 0.83 -12.72
C SER A 325 -0.19 0.59 -14.24
N THR A 326 0.22 -0.61 -14.64
CA THR A 326 0.10 -1.04 -16.03
C THR A 326 -1.29 -1.61 -16.30
N THR A 327 -1.84 -1.33 -17.48
CA THR A 327 -3.11 -1.92 -17.94
C THR A 327 -2.97 -3.32 -18.52
N SER A 328 -1.73 -3.84 -18.59
CA SER A 328 -1.42 -5.16 -19.16
C SER A 328 -1.79 -6.30 -18.21
N ALA A 329 -2.55 -7.27 -18.70
CA ALA A 329 -2.82 -8.51 -17.96
C ALA A 329 -1.59 -9.45 -17.86
N VAL A 330 -0.58 -9.27 -18.71
CA VAL A 330 0.62 -10.11 -18.79
C VAL A 330 1.74 -9.57 -17.90
N PHE A 331 1.86 -8.24 -17.84
CA PHE A 331 2.86 -7.55 -17.05
C PHE A 331 2.16 -6.60 -16.09
N GLN A 332 2.21 -6.92 -14.81
CA GLN A 332 1.72 -6.04 -13.75
C GLN A 332 2.91 -5.32 -13.11
N GLY A 333 2.87 -4.01 -13.16
CA GLY A 333 3.88 -3.17 -12.55
C GLY A 333 3.24 -1.89 -12.01
N TYR A 334 3.94 -1.27 -11.06
CA TYR A 334 3.56 -0.02 -10.43
C TYR A 334 4.71 0.96 -10.52
N ALA A 335 4.40 2.24 -10.68
CA ALA A 335 5.38 3.30 -10.73
C ALA A 335 4.86 4.54 -10.01
N VAL A 336 5.76 5.28 -9.34
CA VAL A 336 5.47 6.61 -8.84
C VAL A 336 6.18 7.63 -9.70
N CYS A 337 5.40 8.52 -10.32
CA CYS A 337 5.91 9.65 -11.10
C CYS A 337 5.62 10.98 -10.38
N VAL A 338 6.57 11.90 -10.46
CA VAL A 338 6.48 13.24 -9.84
C VAL A 338 6.41 14.28 -10.92
N TYR A 339 5.50 15.26 -10.78
CA TYR A 339 5.33 16.35 -11.73
C TYR A 339 5.44 17.69 -11.02
N HIS A 340 6.13 18.64 -11.67
CA HIS A 340 6.16 20.02 -11.22
C HIS A 340 5.00 20.81 -11.80
N MET A 341 4.48 21.73 -11.02
CA MET A 341 3.33 22.54 -11.43
C MET A 341 3.67 23.46 -12.62
N ASP A 342 4.91 23.86 -12.76
CA ASP A 342 5.36 24.67 -13.90
C ASP A 342 5.26 23.90 -15.23
N ASP A 343 5.56 22.60 -15.25
CA ASP A 343 5.41 21.75 -16.42
C ASP A 343 3.94 21.54 -16.80
N VAL A 344 3.08 21.38 -15.78
CA VAL A 344 1.63 21.33 -15.96
C VAL A 344 1.12 22.62 -16.59
N ARG A 345 1.52 23.79 -16.04
CA ARG A 345 1.15 25.11 -16.59
C ARG A 345 1.68 25.30 -18.01
N ALA A 346 2.90 24.87 -18.29
CA ALA A 346 3.51 24.95 -19.61
C ALA A 346 2.72 24.15 -20.65
N ALA A 347 2.27 22.94 -20.29
CA ALA A 347 1.42 22.13 -21.18
C ALA A 347 0.09 22.84 -21.51
N PHE A 348 -0.57 23.47 -20.55
CA PHE A 348 -1.82 24.24 -20.78
C PHE A 348 -1.59 25.58 -21.53
N LYS A 349 -0.39 26.11 -21.52
CA LYS A 349 0.02 27.27 -22.34
C LYS A 349 0.49 26.86 -23.73
N GLY A 350 0.69 25.55 -23.98
CA GLY A 350 1.16 24.98 -25.23
C GLY A 350 0.11 24.96 -26.34
N GLN A 351 0.36 24.20 -27.40
CA GLN A 351 -0.54 24.08 -28.54
C GLN A 351 -1.77 23.24 -28.19
N PHE A 352 -2.92 23.57 -28.80
CA PHE A 352 -4.12 22.74 -28.74
C PHE A 352 -3.95 21.51 -29.63
N ALA A 353 -4.56 20.41 -29.27
CA ALA A 353 -4.63 19.23 -30.11
C ALA A 353 -5.79 19.35 -31.08
N HIS A 354 -5.59 18.90 -32.31
CA HIS A 354 -6.58 18.88 -33.37
C HIS A 354 -6.59 17.53 -34.09
N ARG A 355 -7.73 17.09 -34.53
CA ARG A 355 -7.87 15.99 -35.49
C ARG A 355 -9.06 16.27 -36.42
N GLU A 356 -8.86 16.06 -37.68
CA GLU A 356 -9.92 16.29 -38.67
C GLU A 356 -11.06 15.28 -38.57
N ARG A 357 -10.75 14.03 -38.30
CA ARG A 357 -11.71 12.92 -38.15
C ARG A 357 -11.37 12.05 -36.96
N PRO A 358 -12.34 11.35 -36.38
CA PRO A 358 -12.11 10.48 -35.22
C PRO A 358 -11.06 9.39 -35.44
N GLU A 359 -10.87 8.94 -36.66
CA GLU A 359 -9.87 7.94 -37.06
C GLU A 359 -8.47 8.48 -37.27
N HIS A 360 -8.29 9.80 -37.39
CA HIS A 360 -7.01 10.42 -37.60
C HIS A 360 -6.22 10.55 -36.29
N HIS A 361 -4.88 10.65 -36.42
CA HIS A 361 -4.00 10.95 -35.30
C HIS A 361 -4.20 12.39 -34.82
N TRP A 362 -3.96 12.62 -33.55
CA TRP A 362 -3.91 13.95 -32.98
C TRP A 362 -2.67 14.72 -33.49
N THR A 363 -2.88 15.93 -34.01
CA THR A 363 -1.84 16.85 -34.49
C THR A 363 -1.92 18.18 -33.73
N PRO A 364 -0.86 18.99 -33.69
CA PRO A 364 -0.96 20.34 -33.14
C PRO A 364 -1.89 21.19 -34.01
N TYR A 365 -2.68 22.03 -33.36
CA TYR A 365 -3.54 23.00 -34.07
C TYR A 365 -2.67 24.15 -34.57
N GLU A 366 -2.64 24.37 -35.88
CA GLU A 366 -1.82 25.41 -36.54
C GLU A 366 -2.65 26.66 -36.91
N GLY A 367 -3.96 26.64 -36.68
CA GLY A 367 -4.87 27.74 -37.01
C GLY A 367 -4.78 28.91 -36.02
N ARG A 368 -5.58 29.96 -36.30
CA ARG A 368 -5.66 31.13 -35.43
C ARG A 368 -6.38 30.78 -34.12
N VAL A 369 -5.71 31.01 -32.98
CA VAL A 369 -6.30 30.91 -31.65
C VAL A 369 -6.96 32.26 -31.30
N PRO A 370 -8.27 32.27 -30.91
CA PRO A 370 -8.95 33.53 -30.56
C PRO A 370 -8.42 34.12 -29.25
N TYR A 371 -8.76 35.40 -29.02
CA TYR A 371 -8.40 36.13 -27.80
C TYR A 371 -9.69 36.54 -27.04
N PRO A 372 -9.73 36.44 -25.69
CA PRO A 372 -8.66 35.88 -24.82
C PRO A 372 -8.40 34.42 -25.11
N ARG A 373 -7.19 33.95 -24.75
CA ARG A 373 -6.81 32.54 -25.00
C ARG A 373 -7.86 31.61 -24.44
N PRO A 374 -8.42 30.66 -25.23
CA PRO A 374 -9.34 29.66 -24.71
C PRO A 374 -8.81 28.91 -23.50
N GLY A 375 -9.62 28.77 -22.45
CA GLY A 375 -9.22 28.18 -21.18
C GLY A 375 -8.54 29.16 -20.20
N SER A 376 -8.43 30.45 -20.51
CA SER A 376 -8.07 31.49 -19.56
C SER A 376 -9.23 31.79 -18.62
N CYS A 377 -8.91 32.22 -17.40
CA CYS A 377 -9.90 32.70 -16.44
C CYS A 377 -10.27 34.16 -16.74
N ALA A 378 -11.51 34.53 -16.48
CA ALA A 378 -11.92 35.93 -16.51
C ALA A 378 -11.34 36.63 -15.27
N SER A 379 -10.23 37.33 -15.46
CA SER A 379 -9.51 38.05 -14.42
C SER A 379 -8.90 39.30 -14.99
N GLU A 380 -8.57 40.28 -14.13
CA GLU A 380 -7.92 41.52 -14.54
C GLU A 380 -6.52 41.26 -15.12
N VAL A 381 -5.84 40.22 -14.63
CA VAL A 381 -4.44 39.91 -15.01
C VAL A 381 -4.38 39.16 -16.33
N ASN A 382 -5.19 38.08 -16.49
CA ASN A 382 -5.09 37.16 -17.63
C ASN A 382 -6.36 37.08 -18.47
N GLY A 383 -7.46 37.68 -18.02
CA GLY A 383 -8.79 37.50 -18.60
C GLY A 383 -9.13 38.44 -19.75
N GLY A 384 -8.20 39.26 -20.26
CA GLY A 384 -8.43 40.16 -21.35
C GLY A 384 -9.33 41.37 -21.00
N GLY A 385 -9.48 41.69 -19.72
CA GLY A 385 -10.32 42.79 -19.21
C GLY A 385 -11.79 42.42 -19.06
N PHE A 386 -12.16 41.14 -19.11
CA PHE A 386 -13.51 40.66 -18.86
C PHE A 386 -13.74 40.42 -17.37
N SER A 387 -14.87 40.92 -16.85
CA SER A 387 -15.24 40.78 -15.45
C SER A 387 -15.77 39.38 -15.09
N GLY A 388 -16.24 38.64 -16.08
CA GLY A 388 -16.75 37.27 -15.90
C GLY A 388 -16.76 36.48 -17.20
N SER A 389 -16.80 35.15 -17.08
CA SER A 389 -16.79 34.23 -18.23
C SER A 389 -17.98 34.37 -19.16
N LYS A 390 -19.10 34.95 -18.68
CA LYS A 390 -20.29 35.25 -19.50
C LYS A 390 -20.04 36.31 -20.58
N GLU A 391 -19.03 37.15 -20.41
CA GLU A 391 -18.65 38.21 -21.32
C GLU A 391 -17.70 37.74 -22.43
N PHE A 392 -17.21 36.49 -22.36
CA PHE A 392 -16.30 35.97 -23.37
C PHE A 392 -16.94 35.96 -24.76
N PRO A 393 -16.16 36.33 -25.82
CA PRO A 393 -16.62 36.26 -27.18
C PRO A 393 -17.06 34.84 -27.59
N ASP A 394 -18.11 34.74 -28.41
CA ASP A 394 -18.63 33.49 -28.92
C ASP A 394 -17.56 32.65 -29.66
N GLU A 395 -16.59 33.31 -30.33
CA GLU A 395 -15.50 32.60 -31.01
C GLU A 395 -14.58 31.85 -30.03
N VAL A 396 -14.32 32.42 -28.82
CA VAL A 396 -13.54 31.76 -27.76
C VAL A 396 -14.28 30.56 -27.22
N LEU A 397 -15.58 30.72 -26.97
CA LEU A 397 -16.44 29.63 -26.44
C LEU A 397 -16.59 28.47 -27.46
N ARG A 398 -16.76 28.79 -28.76
CA ARG A 398 -16.75 27.76 -29.81
C ARG A 398 -15.45 27.03 -29.90
N PHE A 399 -14.32 27.75 -29.79
CA PHE A 399 -13.01 27.17 -29.88
C PHE A 399 -12.74 26.18 -28.72
N VAL A 400 -12.98 26.60 -27.47
CA VAL A 400 -12.75 25.73 -26.31
C VAL A 400 -13.63 24.48 -26.32
N ARG A 401 -14.87 24.62 -26.82
CA ARG A 401 -15.78 23.47 -27.00
C ARG A 401 -15.25 22.45 -27.99
N SER A 402 -14.64 22.88 -29.09
CA SER A 402 -14.12 22.01 -30.15
C SER A 402 -12.69 21.53 -29.91
N HIS A 403 -11.93 22.19 -29.05
CA HIS A 403 -10.53 21.88 -28.74
C HIS A 403 -10.26 21.80 -27.24
N PRO A 404 -10.87 20.87 -26.52
CA PRO A 404 -10.67 20.74 -25.06
C PRO A 404 -9.36 20.03 -24.69
N VAL A 405 -8.60 19.52 -25.68
CA VAL A 405 -7.39 18.72 -25.48
C VAL A 405 -6.15 19.50 -25.85
N MET A 406 -5.15 19.50 -24.98
CA MET A 406 -3.81 20.04 -25.27
C MET A 406 -2.96 18.99 -25.96
N PHE A 407 -2.09 19.44 -26.89
CA PHE A 407 -1.25 18.54 -27.67
C PHE A 407 -0.08 17.98 -26.86
N SER A 408 0.63 18.85 -26.13
CA SER A 408 1.81 18.44 -25.35
C SER A 408 1.39 17.76 -24.05
N PRO A 409 1.87 16.55 -23.79
CA PRO A 409 1.68 15.88 -22.49
C PRO A 409 2.57 16.52 -21.41
N VAL A 410 2.26 16.24 -20.16
CA VAL A 410 3.14 16.53 -19.02
C VAL A 410 4.03 15.32 -18.76
N LEU A 411 5.32 15.54 -18.74
CA LEU A 411 6.34 14.53 -18.47
C LEU A 411 6.73 14.57 -16.98
N PRO A 412 7.11 13.43 -16.40
CA PRO A 412 7.57 13.40 -15.03
C PRO A 412 8.94 14.05 -14.86
N LEU A 413 9.24 14.43 -13.62
CA LEU A 413 10.56 14.89 -13.20
C LEU A 413 11.63 13.87 -13.63
N HIS A 414 12.73 14.33 -14.21
CA HIS A 414 13.79 13.49 -14.80
C HIS A 414 13.32 12.53 -15.89
N ARG A 415 12.11 12.70 -16.43
CA ARG A 415 11.49 11.87 -17.47
C ARG A 415 11.45 10.37 -17.14
N ARG A 416 11.38 10.04 -15.86
CA ARG A 416 11.31 8.66 -15.35
C ARG A 416 10.55 8.60 -14.02
N PRO A 417 10.06 7.42 -13.61
CA PRO A 417 9.54 7.21 -12.28
C PRO A 417 10.62 7.41 -11.21
N VAL A 418 10.20 7.84 -10.02
CA VAL A 418 11.05 7.89 -8.84
C VAL A 418 11.02 6.60 -8.04
N LEU A 419 9.99 5.76 -8.27
CA LEU A 419 9.86 4.43 -7.72
C LEU A 419 9.24 3.51 -8.75
N LEU A 420 9.78 2.29 -8.86
CA LEU A 420 9.36 1.28 -9.83
C LEU A 420 9.25 -0.09 -9.16
N GLN A 421 8.07 -0.71 -9.24
CA GLN A 421 7.86 -2.07 -8.77
C GLN A 421 7.33 -2.95 -9.91
N THR A 422 8.12 -3.93 -10.32
CA THR A 422 7.82 -4.79 -11.47
C THR A 422 7.89 -6.29 -11.16
N GLU A 423 7.93 -6.67 -9.87
CA GLU A 423 8.03 -8.07 -9.48
C GLU A 423 6.76 -8.86 -9.84
N PRO A 424 6.89 -9.99 -10.55
CA PRO A 424 5.77 -10.85 -10.88
C PRO A 424 5.13 -11.46 -9.62
N GLY A 425 3.85 -11.18 -9.41
CA GLY A 425 3.12 -11.65 -8.21
C GLY A 425 3.36 -10.78 -6.97
N GLY A 426 3.94 -9.59 -7.15
CA GLY A 426 4.06 -8.57 -6.11
C GLY A 426 2.71 -8.05 -5.62
N ARG A 427 2.74 -7.29 -4.54
CA ARG A 427 1.57 -6.63 -3.94
C ARG A 427 1.01 -5.58 -4.88
N ARG A 428 -0.31 -5.43 -4.89
CA ARG A 428 -0.94 -4.28 -5.54
C ARG A 428 -0.78 -3.04 -4.67
N LEU A 429 -0.27 -1.98 -5.27
CA LEU A 429 -0.19 -0.66 -4.63
C LEU A 429 -1.51 0.08 -4.88
N THR A 430 -2.09 0.66 -3.83
CA THR A 430 -3.45 1.21 -3.88
C THR A 430 -3.54 2.69 -3.56
N GLN A 431 -2.67 3.19 -2.68
CA GLN A 431 -2.72 4.57 -2.18
C GLN A 431 -1.32 5.13 -2.00
N ILE A 432 -1.18 6.45 -2.11
CA ILE A 432 0.07 7.16 -1.86
C ILE A 432 -0.15 8.40 -1.00
N ALA A 433 0.70 8.57 0.01
CA ALA A 433 0.82 9.83 0.75
C ALA A 433 2.30 10.18 0.92
N VAL A 434 2.61 11.47 0.89
CA VAL A 434 4.01 11.95 0.90
C VAL A 434 4.20 13.00 1.97
N ASP A 435 5.28 12.87 2.75
CA ASP A 435 5.74 13.91 3.67
C ASP A 435 7.11 14.46 3.23
N ARG A 436 7.30 15.76 3.40
CA ARG A 436 8.57 16.42 3.13
C ARG A 436 9.33 16.61 4.43
N VAL A 437 10.38 15.84 4.62
CA VAL A 437 11.14 15.79 5.85
C VAL A 437 12.48 16.48 5.68
N GLN A 438 12.82 17.37 6.62
CA GLN A 438 14.12 17.98 6.68
C GLN A 438 15.06 17.10 7.51
N ALA A 439 16.08 16.55 6.88
CA ALA A 439 17.20 15.85 7.49
C ALA A 439 18.41 16.79 7.69
N GLN A 440 19.48 16.26 8.25
CA GLN A 440 20.72 17.01 8.46
C GLN A 440 21.40 17.38 7.15
N ASP A 441 21.35 16.49 6.17
CA ASP A 441 22.03 16.55 4.88
C ASP A 441 21.12 17.05 3.73
N GLY A 442 19.85 17.32 3.99
CA GLY A 442 18.94 17.84 2.97
C GLY A 442 17.46 17.66 3.28
N HIS A 443 16.64 17.85 2.25
CA HIS A 443 15.20 17.58 2.28
C HIS A 443 14.92 16.30 1.50
N TYR A 444 14.07 15.45 2.06
CA TYR A 444 13.69 14.17 1.48
C TYR A 444 12.19 14.03 1.40
N HIS A 445 11.71 13.41 0.35
CA HIS A 445 10.34 12.95 0.26
C HIS A 445 10.24 11.55 0.84
N VAL A 446 9.37 11.40 1.84
CA VAL A 446 9.05 10.10 2.42
C VAL A 446 7.69 9.69 1.88
N LEU A 447 7.67 8.60 1.14
CA LEU A 447 6.49 8.05 0.49
C LEU A 447 5.90 6.94 1.38
N TYR A 448 4.62 7.07 1.71
CA TYR A 448 3.84 6.03 2.36
C TYR A 448 2.89 5.44 1.34
N ILE A 449 3.06 4.17 1.03
CA ILE A 449 2.32 3.48 -0.03
C ILE A 449 1.49 2.37 0.59
N GLY A 450 0.18 2.42 0.38
CA GLY A 450 -0.78 1.41 0.79
C GLY A 450 -0.85 0.27 -0.22
N THR A 451 -1.12 -0.92 0.27
CA THR A 451 -1.22 -2.15 -0.52
C THR A 451 -2.58 -2.82 -0.36
N ASP A 452 -2.84 -3.83 -1.18
CA ASP A 452 -4.08 -4.61 -1.15
C ASP A 452 -4.12 -5.67 -0.04
N ASP A 453 -3.00 -5.91 0.64
CA ASP A 453 -2.86 -6.89 1.73
C ASP A 453 -2.69 -6.24 3.12
N SER A 454 -3.16 -5.00 3.29
CA SER A 454 -3.14 -4.25 4.56
C SER A 454 -1.75 -3.81 5.04
N VAL A 455 -0.80 -3.68 4.14
CA VAL A 455 0.56 -3.24 4.43
C VAL A 455 0.75 -1.79 4.00
N VAL A 456 1.45 -1.01 4.81
CA VAL A 456 1.98 0.29 4.45
C VAL A 456 3.49 0.15 4.26
N LEU A 457 3.96 0.54 3.08
CA LEU A 457 5.37 0.60 2.72
C LEU A 457 5.86 2.04 2.88
N LYS A 458 7.00 2.23 3.53
CA LYS A 458 7.65 3.53 3.70
C LYS A 458 8.93 3.58 2.89
N PHE A 459 8.95 4.44 1.88
CA PHE A 459 10.11 4.64 1.00
C PHE A 459 10.71 6.02 1.13
N ILE A 460 11.99 6.12 0.82
CA ILE A 460 12.62 7.35 0.36
C ILE A 460 13.23 7.13 -1.02
N THR A 461 13.32 8.19 -1.80
CA THR A 461 13.94 8.19 -3.11
C THR A 461 15.06 9.21 -3.16
N ILE A 462 16.22 8.81 -3.67
CA ILE A 462 17.41 9.65 -3.70
C ILE A 462 17.91 9.74 -5.14
N TYR A 463 17.79 10.93 -5.73
CA TYR A 463 18.28 11.17 -7.07
C TYR A 463 19.78 11.48 -7.06
N ASN A 464 20.53 10.73 -7.87
CA ASN A 464 21.94 10.95 -8.13
C ASN A 464 22.09 11.68 -9.48
N LYS A 465 22.60 12.91 -9.41
CA LYS A 465 22.80 13.76 -10.61
C LYS A 465 23.91 13.26 -11.52
N ASP A 466 24.93 12.61 -10.95
CA ASP A 466 26.13 12.21 -11.70
C ASP A 466 25.85 10.99 -12.58
N THR A 467 25.03 10.06 -12.08
CA THR A 467 24.65 8.84 -12.79
C THR A 467 23.28 8.94 -13.45
N ASP A 468 22.56 10.03 -13.21
CA ASP A 468 21.17 10.22 -13.64
C ASP A 468 20.27 9.02 -13.26
N THR A 469 20.42 8.55 -12.03
CA THR A 469 19.65 7.40 -11.48
C THR A 469 18.95 7.79 -10.18
N THR A 470 17.86 7.12 -9.90
CA THR A 470 17.15 7.25 -8.61
C THR A 470 17.36 5.96 -7.82
N GLU A 471 17.88 6.09 -6.61
CA GLU A 471 17.96 5.01 -5.63
C GLU A 471 16.67 4.97 -4.83
N GLU A 472 16.08 3.79 -4.70
CA GLU A 472 14.88 3.50 -3.93
C GLU A 472 15.27 2.79 -2.64
N VAL A 473 14.90 3.36 -1.51
CA VAL A 473 15.21 2.78 -0.20
C VAL A 473 13.92 2.47 0.54
N LEU A 474 13.61 1.19 0.71
CA LEU A 474 12.48 0.74 1.52
C LEU A 474 12.87 0.72 3.00
N LEU A 475 12.32 1.64 3.77
CA LEU A 475 12.64 1.80 5.20
C LEU A 475 11.82 0.85 6.07
N GLU A 476 10.50 0.88 5.91
CA GLU A 476 9.59 0.16 6.78
C GLU A 476 8.51 -0.56 5.97
N GLU A 477 8.16 -1.76 6.41
CA GLU A 477 7.00 -2.52 5.97
C GLU A 477 6.13 -2.80 7.19
N LEU A 478 4.95 -2.16 7.24
CA LEU A 478 4.08 -2.16 8.41
C LEU A 478 2.73 -2.81 8.06
N GLN A 479 2.44 -3.97 8.64
CA GLN A 479 1.13 -4.62 8.51
C GLN A 479 0.15 -3.96 9.49
N VAL A 480 -0.63 -3.00 9.03
CA VAL A 480 -1.47 -2.14 9.88
C VAL A 480 -2.78 -2.78 10.31
N PHE A 481 -3.28 -3.79 9.60
CA PHE A 481 -4.46 -4.56 9.97
C PHE A 481 -4.14 -6.06 10.05
N LYS A 482 -4.89 -6.76 10.90
CA LYS A 482 -4.73 -8.22 11.11
C LYS A 482 -5.15 -9.04 9.88
N VAL A 483 -6.17 -8.57 9.16
CA VAL A 483 -6.75 -9.25 8.00
C VAL A 483 -6.32 -8.51 6.73
N PRO A 484 -5.90 -9.22 5.68
CA PRO A 484 -5.47 -8.60 4.43
C PRO A 484 -6.68 -8.04 3.66
N PHE A 485 -6.83 -6.73 3.69
CA PHE A 485 -7.78 -5.96 2.90
C PHE A 485 -7.10 -4.75 2.25
N PRO A 486 -7.55 -4.29 1.10
CA PRO A 486 -6.99 -3.13 0.45
C PRO A 486 -7.03 -1.89 1.34
N ILE A 487 -5.93 -1.15 1.36
CA ILE A 487 -5.89 0.19 1.93
C ILE A 487 -6.58 1.13 0.95
N THR A 488 -7.56 1.90 1.44
CA THR A 488 -8.42 2.76 0.63
C THR A 488 -8.11 4.24 0.76
N GLU A 489 -7.44 4.64 1.84
CA GLU A 489 -7.05 6.03 2.06
C GLU A 489 -5.90 6.12 3.07
N ILE A 490 -4.97 7.03 2.85
CA ILE A 490 -3.85 7.33 3.77
C ILE A 490 -3.80 8.84 4.02
N ILE A 491 -3.83 9.23 5.29
CA ILE A 491 -3.72 10.64 5.69
C ILE A 491 -2.56 10.83 6.65
N ILE A 492 -1.72 11.84 6.37
CA ILE A 492 -0.57 12.21 7.21
C ILE A 492 -0.93 13.40 8.08
N SER A 493 -0.71 13.28 9.40
CA SER A 493 -0.61 14.43 10.31
C SER A 493 0.86 14.67 10.67
N ALA A 494 1.50 15.55 9.93
CA ALA A 494 2.89 15.94 10.18
C ALA A 494 3.05 16.63 11.56
N LYS A 495 2.03 17.37 12.01
CA LYS A 495 2.01 18.01 13.32
C LYS A 495 2.05 17.00 14.47
N ARG A 496 1.27 15.92 14.36
CA ARG A 496 1.17 14.86 15.36
C ARG A 496 2.13 13.70 15.12
N GLN A 497 2.78 13.67 13.97
CA GLN A 497 3.67 12.57 13.56
C GLN A 497 2.94 11.21 13.51
N GLN A 498 1.72 11.26 12.97
CA GLN A 498 0.84 10.10 12.86
C GLN A 498 0.38 9.91 11.42
N LEU A 499 0.20 8.65 11.08
CA LEU A 499 -0.43 8.17 9.86
C LEU A 499 -1.80 7.60 10.20
N TYR A 500 -2.82 7.99 9.46
CA TYR A 500 -4.17 7.42 9.56
C TYR A 500 -4.46 6.67 8.28
N VAL A 501 -4.78 5.39 8.43
CA VAL A 501 -4.92 4.44 7.32
C VAL A 501 -6.33 3.86 7.33
N GLY A 502 -7.07 4.04 6.24
CA GLY A 502 -8.40 3.49 6.04
C GLY A 502 -8.37 2.17 5.26
N SER A 503 -9.21 1.24 5.66
CA SER A 503 -9.49 -0.01 4.95
C SER A 503 -10.92 -0.44 5.24
N GLU A 504 -11.49 -1.37 4.48
CA GLU A 504 -12.86 -1.87 4.75
C GLU A 504 -13.09 -2.34 6.18
N VAL A 505 -12.04 -2.80 6.85
CA VAL A 505 -12.13 -3.29 8.25
C VAL A 505 -12.13 -2.19 9.29
N GLY A 506 -11.65 -0.99 8.97
CA GLY A 506 -11.57 0.10 9.94
C GLY A 506 -10.55 1.18 9.61
N VAL A 507 -10.18 1.93 10.64
CA VAL A 507 -9.17 2.98 10.58
C VAL A 507 -8.05 2.65 11.55
N ALA A 508 -6.83 2.55 11.06
CA ALA A 508 -5.62 2.37 11.85
C ALA A 508 -4.87 3.71 12.01
N GLN A 509 -4.34 3.94 13.19
CA GLN A 509 -3.41 5.03 13.48
C GLN A 509 -2.05 4.42 13.75
N VAL A 510 -1.01 4.92 13.08
CA VAL A 510 0.37 4.42 13.19
C VAL A 510 1.33 5.61 13.25
N ARG A 511 2.46 5.48 13.94
CA ARG A 511 3.50 6.52 13.96
C ARG A 511 4.17 6.65 12.60
N LEU A 512 4.55 7.88 12.21
CA LEU A 512 5.29 8.14 10.95
C LEU A 512 6.71 7.56 10.95
N HIS A 513 7.27 7.23 12.12
CA HIS A 513 8.64 6.72 12.24
C HIS A 513 8.78 5.75 13.40
N GLN A 514 9.72 4.82 13.26
CA GLN A 514 10.03 3.79 14.24
C GLN A 514 11.53 3.83 14.63
N CYS A 515 12.08 5.03 14.89
CA CYS A 515 13.52 5.26 15.05
C CYS A 515 14.18 4.32 16.08
N ASP A 516 13.54 4.11 17.21
CA ASP A 516 14.03 3.27 18.29
C ASP A 516 14.06 1.77 17.98
N LEU A 517 13.47 1.35 16.86
CA LEU A 517 13.49 -0.03 16.39
C LEU A 517 14.60 -0.32 15.38
N TYR A 518 15.31 0.70 14.89
CA TYR A 518 16.39 0.47 13.93
C TYR A 518 17.63 -0.20 14.56
N GLY A 519 17.80 -0.14 15.87
CA GLY A 519 18.89 -0.77 16.60
C GLY A 519 19.41 0.11 17.73
N SER A 520 20.26 -0.49 18.56
CA SER A 520 20.83 0.13 19.77
C SER A 520 22.18 0.79 19.54
N GLU A 521 22.73 0.72 18.32
CA GLU A 521 24.07 1.21 18.00
C GLU A 521 24.00 2.41 17.03
N CYS A 522 25.05 3.24 17.07
CA CYS A 522 25.18 4.37 16.17
C CYS A 522 25.09 3.96 14.69
N ALA A 523 25.78 2.87 14.35
CA ALA A 523 25.82 2.37 12.98
C ALA A 523 24.43 1.94 12.49
N ASP A 524 23.67 1.22 13.31
CA ASP A 524 22.31 0.77 12.94
C ASP A 524 21.40 1.95 12.61
N CYS A 525 21.50 3.03 13.41
CA CYS A 525 20.72 4.25 13.22
C CYS A 525 21.12 5.00 11.93
N CYS A 526 22.43 5.15 11.69
CA CYS A 526 22.91 5.85 10.50
C CYS A 526 22.64 5.05 9.21
N LEU A 527 22.80 3.73 9.24
CA LEU A 527 22.52 2.83 8.13
C LEU A 527 21.02 2.74 7.80
N ALA A 528 20.14 3.06 8.75
CA ALA A 528 18.70 3.09 8.48
C ALA A 528 18.32 4.14 7.44
N ARG A 529 19.09 5.24 7.31
CA ARG A 529 18.86 6.30 6.33
C ARG A 529 17.47 6.94 6.41
N ASP A 530 16.80 6.81 7.55
CA ASP A 530 15.48 7.40 7.76
C ASP A 530 15.60 8.89 8.06
N PRO A 531 15.03 9.80 7.23
CA PRO A 531 15.16 11.25 7.43
C PRO A 531 14.52 11.75 8.72
N TYR A 532 13.61 10.99 9.33
CA TYR A 532 13.05 11.32 10.64
C TYR A 532 13.99 11.00 11.80
N CYS A 533 15.02 10.17 11.61
CA CYS A 533 15.79 9.52 12.67
C CYS A 533 17.24 9.94 12.65
N ALA A 534 17.82 10.16 13.84
CA ALA A 534 19.24 10.43 14.01
C ALA A 534 19.77 9.83 15.30
N TRP A 535 21.04 9.45 15.31
CA TRP A 535 21.75 9.02 16.52
C TRP A 535 22.04 10.23 17.42
N ASP A 536 21.59 10.21 18.66
CA ASP A 536 21.74 11.31 19.60
C ASP A 536 22.93 11.16 20.58
N GLY A 537 23.75 10.13 20.41
CA GLY A 537 24.87 9.74 21.29
C GLY A 537 24.52 8.59 22.23
N ILE A 538 23.25 8.22 22.38
CA ILE A 538 22.76 7.16 23.26
C ILE A 538 21.83 6.21 22.55
N THR A 539 20.87 6.75 21.76
CA THR A 539 19.85 5.97 21.07
C THR A 539 19.57 6.55 19.68
N CYS A 540 18.96 5.73 18.81
CA CYS A 540 18.34 6.22 17.60
C CYS A 540 17.04 6.92 17.95
N SER A 541 16.97 8.22 17.73
CA SER A 541 15.85 9.06 18.14
C SER A 541 15.40 9.99 17.02
N ARG A 542 14.23 10.60 17.20
CA ARG A 542 13.71 11.56 16.21
C ARG A 542 14.66 12.73 16.01
N TYR A 543 14.95 13.05 14.76
CA TYR A 543 15.68 14.24 14.35
C TYR A 543 14.80 15.49 14.40
N TYR A 544 15.34 16.56 14.98
CA TYR A 544 14.72 17.89 14.96
C TYR A 544 15.73 18.88 14.35
N PRO A 545 15.38 19.59 13.28
CA PRO A 545 16.24 20.62 12.70
C PRO A 545 16.67 21.68 13.72
N ALA A 546 17.88 22.20 13.58
CA ALA A 546 18.42 23.21 14.49
C ALA A 546 17.53 24.48 14.48
N GLY A 547 17.10 24.94 15.65
CA GLY A 547 16.26 26.13 15.86
C GLY A 547 15.04 25.90 16.73
N VAL A 548 14.61 24.67 16.96
CA VAL A 548 13.47 24.33 17.81
C VAL A 548 13.96 23.53 19.03
N TYR A 549 14.14 24.20 20.17
CA TYR A 549 14.28 23.65 21.54
C TYR A 549 15.38 22.60 21.81
N THR A 550 16.53 22.59 21.13
CA THR A 550 17.56 21.60 21.41
C THR A 550 18.82 22.19 22.01
N LYS A 551 19.09 21.93 23.30
CA LYS A 551 20.45 21.87 23.83
C LYS A 551 21.22 20.91 22.92
N ARG A 552 22.29 21.39 22.30
CA ARG A 552 23.14 20.67 21.34
C ARG A 552 23.54 19.29 21.88
N ARG A 553 22.81 18.25 21.45
CA ARG A 553 23.36 16.88 21.48
C ARG A 553 23.89 16.60 20.09
N PHE A 554 25.04 15.94 20.02
CA PHE A 554 25.63 15.51 18.77
C PHE A 554 24.65 14.58 18.08
N ARG A 555 24.04 15.03 16.99
CA ARG A 555 23.15 14.23 16.18
C ARG A 555 23.91 13.79 14.94
N ARG A 556 23.82 12.49 14.62
CA ARG A 556 24.48 11.90 13.48
C ARG A 556 23.44 11.30 12.57
N GLN A 557 23.45 11.73 11.36
CA GLN A 557 22.53 11.30 10.31
C GLN A 557 23.20 11.54 8.95
N ASP A 558 23.12 10.57 8.07
CA ASP A 558 23.50 10.67 6.67
C ASP A 558 22.48 9.84 5.87
N VAL A 559 21.43 10.51 5.40
CA VAL A 559 20.36 9.88 4.66
C VAL A 559 20.81 9.52 3.25
N ARG A 560 21.66 10.38 2.67
CA ARG A 560 22.09 10.23 1.30
C ARG A 560 22.97 9.00 1.09
N HIS A 561 23.99 8.80 1.94
CA HIS A 561 25.00 7.77 1.71
C HIS A 561 25.01 6.66 2.76
N GLY A 562 24.37 6.89 3.93
CA GLY A 562 24.40 5.93 5.03
C GLY A 562 25.81 5.67 5.58
N ASN A 563 26.70 6.69 5.57
CA ASN A 563 28.13 6.54 5.91
C ASN A 563 28.35 6.38 7.41
N ALA A 564 28.00 5.19 7.93
CA ALA A 564 28.21 4.84 9.33
C ALA A 564 29.69 4.75 9.70
N VAL A 565 30.57 4.41 8.75
CA VAL A 565 32.01 4.34 8.98
C VAL A 565 32.54 5.69 9.47
N GLN A 566 32.22 6.75 8.75
CA GLN A 566 32.70 8.09 9.09
C GLN A 566 31.99 8.68 10.32
N LEU A 567 30.68 8.44 10.44
CA LEU A 567 29.89 9.05 11.51
C LEU A 567 30.01 8.35 12.87
N CYS A 568 30.28 7.05 12.89
CA CYS A 568 30.21 6.24 14.12
C CYS A 568 31.56 5.74 14.61
N ASN A 569 32.59 5.62 13.76
CA ASN A 569 33.92 5.13 14.17
C ASN A 569 34.62 6.00 15.24
N GLY A 570 34.28 7.27 15.36
CA GLY A 570 34.79 8.12 16.43
C GLY A 570 34.26 7.82 17.84
N LEU A 571 33.35 6.85 17.98
CA LEU A 571 32.80 6.39 19.26
C LEU A 571 33.25 4.97 19.64
N GLN A 572 33.93 4.25 18.77
CA GLN A 572 34.64 3.03 19.16
C GLN A 572 35.95 3.41 19.79
N ILE A 573 35.89 3.66 21.09
CA ILE A 573 37.07 3.80 21.92
C ILE A 573 37.64 2.39 22.13
N ASP A 574 38.84 2.21 21.65
CA ASP A 574 39.81 1.16 21.91
C ASP A 574 39.54 -0.29 21.52
N GLY A 575 40.35 -0.75 20.60
CA GLY A 575 41.06 -2.03 20.58
C GLY A 575 40.23 -3.28 20.37
N GLU A 576 40.52 -3.94 19.30
CA GLU A 576 40.11 -5.27 18.88
C GLU A 576 38.73 -5.41 18.24
N GLN A 577 38.76 -5.67 16.96
CA GLN A 577 37.65 -5.93 16.08
C GLN A 577 36.71 -7.09 16.45
N PHE A 578 36.77 -7.57 17.69
CA PHE A 578 36.05 -8.74 18.19
C PHE A 578 35.22 -8.52 19.46
N GLN A 579 35.20 -7.33 20.03
CA GLN A 579 34.39 -7.09 21.24
C GLN A 579 32.93 -6.93 20.82
N GLY A 580 32.14 -7.99 21.13
CA GLY A 580 30.71 -8.01 20.94
C GLY A 580 30.16 -9.13 20.03
N ALA A 581 31.01 -9.86 19.32
CA ALA A 581 30.58 -11.03 18.56
C ALA A 581 30.10 -12.15 19.47
N VAL A 582 28.89 -12.65 19.26
CA VAL A 582 28.34 -13.78 19.98
C VAL A 582 29.10 -15.04 19.55
N GLU A 583 29.71 -15.76 20.55
CA GLU A 583 30.32 -17.04 20.25
C GLU A 583 29.31 -18.18 20.37
N ARG A 584 29.27 -19.05 19.38
CA ARG A 584 28.37 -20.20 19.30
C ARG A 584 29.15 -21.47 18.94
N GLN A 585 28.80 -22.59 19.54
CA GLN A 585 29.33 -23.90 19.14
C GLN A 585 28.24 -24.69 18.44
N VAL A 586 28.57 -25.26 17.28
CA VAL A 586 27.67 -26.08 16.47
C VAL A 586 28.32 -27.43 16.22
N TYR A 587 27.52 -28.50 16.38
CA TYR A 587 27.97 -29.85 16.14
C TYR A 587 27.32 -30.41 14.88
N GLY A 588 28.14 -30.71 13.87
CA GLY A 588 27.70 -31.35 12.64
C GLY A 588 28.09 -32.83 12.64
N VAL A 589 27.28 -33.69 12.05
CA VAL A 589 27.59 -35.10 11.85
C VAL A 589 28.14 -35.29 10.45
N GLU A 590 29.23 -36.00 10.29
CA GLU A 590 29.88 -36.28 9.03
C GLU A 590 28.90 -36.91 8.04
N SER A 591 28.88 -36.42 6.80
CA SER A 591 27.97 -36.79 5.71
C SER A 591 26.51 -36.30 5.88
N ASN A 592 26.14 -35.63 6.95
CA ASN A 592 24.83 -34.98 7.13
C ASN A 592 24.88 -33.50 6.80
N SER A 593 23.71 -32.88 6.65
CA SER A 593 23.60 -31.44 6.48
C SER A 593 23.74 -30.70 7.82
N THR A 594 24.31 -29.49 7.78
CA THR A 594 24.45 -28.63 8.95
C THR A 594 24.30 -27.17 8.52
N LEU A 595 23.50 -26.41 9.25
CA LEU A 595 23.31 -24.96 9.03
C LEU A 595 24.04 -24.17 10.12
N LEU A 596 24.90 -23.25 9.71
CA LEU A 596 25.45 -22.21 10.57
C LEU A 596 24.56 -20.97 10.41
N GLU A 597 23.67 -20.75 11.39
CA GLU A 597 22.74 -19.65 11.34
C GLU A 597 23.42 -18.31 11.61
N CYS A 598 23.13 -17.34 10.77
CA CYS A 598 23.49 -15.94 10.96
C CYS A 598 22.44 -15.05 10.36
N THR A 599 21.67 -14.38 11.20
CA THR A 599 20.59 -13.49 10.76
C THR A 599 21.09 -12.05 10.87
N PRO A 600 21.20 -11.31 9.76
CA PRO A 600 21.60 -9.92 9.78
C PRO A 600 20.53 -9.07 10.49
N ARG A 601 20.94 -7.97 11.11
CA ARG A 601 20.02 -6.99 11.74
C ARG A 601 19.19 -6.24 10.70
N SER A 602 19.69 -6.17 9.47
CA SER A 602 19.02 -5.57 8.34
C SER A 602 18.98 -6.54 7.16
N LEU A 603 17.84 -6.64 6.50
CA LEU A 603 17.69 -7.41 5.25
C LEU A 603 18.44 -6.77 4.08
N GLN A 604 18.88 -5.51 4.22
CA GLN A 604 19.68 -4.78 3.22
C GLN A 604 21.19 -5.08 3.34
N ALA A 605 21.62 -5.63 4.48
CA ALA A 605 23.01 -5.95 4.69
C ALA A 605 23.43 -7.24 3.97
N ARG A 606 24.56 -7.19 3.27
CA ARG A 606 25.16 -8.37 2.66
C ARG A 606 25.86 -9.20 3.75
N VAL A 607 25.51 -10.47 3.86
CA VAL A 607 26.15 -11.43 4.75
C VAL A 607 27.37 -12.05 4.07
N MET A 608 28.49 -12.06 4.76
CA MET A 608 29.73 -12.69 4.32
C MET A 608 30.24 -13.65 5.38
N TRP A 609 30.76 -14.78 4.98
CA TRP A 609 31.30 -15.80 5.85
C TRP A 609 32.80 -15.98 5.62
N TYR A 610 33.54 -16.09 6.70
CA TYR A 610 34.98 -16.36 6.70
C TYR A 610 35.29 -17.58 7.56
N ILE A 611 36.18 -18.44 7.11
CA ILE A 611 36.80 -19.49 7.95
C ILE A 611 38.14 -18.98 8.48
N GLN A 612 38.34 -19.11 9.77
CA GLN A 612 39.62 -18.74 10.41
C GLN A 612 40.58 -19.92 10.31
N ARG A 613 41.66 -19.74 9.52
CA ARG A 613 42.79 -20.68 9.46
C ARG A 613 44.03 -19.87 9.84
N ASP A 614 44.62 -20.17 11.01
CA ASP A 614 45.75 -19.39 11.52
C ASP A 614 46.95 -19.41 10.53
N PRO A 615 47.51 -18.24 10.13
CA PRO A 615 47.15 -16.88 10.58
C PRO A 615 46.11 -16.19 9.73
N ASP A 616 45.63 -16.79 8.62
CA ASP A 616 44.85 -16.17 7.57
C ASP A 616 43.34 -16.44 7.72
N ARG A 617 42.55 -15.54 7.15
CA ARG A 617 41.08 -15.69 6.96
C ARG A 617 40.80 -15.93 5.52
N GLU A 618 40.04 -16.97 5.24
CA GLU A 618 39.57 -17.31 3.89
C GLU A 618 38.07 -17.06 3.77
N GLU A 619 37.64 -16.34 2.73
CA GLU A 619 36.21 -16.15 2.45
C GLU A 619 35.58 -17.47 2.01
N VAL A 620 34.47 -17.85 2.66
CA VAL A 620 33.74 -19.05 2.31
C VAL A 620 32.84 -18.76 1.12
N GLY A 621 33.21 -19.25 -0.05
CA GLY A 621 32.37 -19.23 -1.27
C GLY A 621 31.32 -20.34 -1.25
N GLY A 622 30.22 -20.13 -1.94
CA GLY A 622 29.26 -21.20 -2.22
C GLY A 622 29.82 -22.19 -3.26
N ASP A 623 29.68 -23.50 -2.99
CA ASP A 623 30.01 -24.59 -3.92
C ASP A 623 28.82 -25.58 -4.02
N GLU A 624 28.99 -26.68 -4.73
CA GLU A 624 27.98 -27.74 -4.83
C GLU A 624 27.56 -28.34 -3.48
N ARG A 625 28.34 -28.10 -2.46
CA ARG A 625 28.24 -28.71 -1.12
C ARG A 625 27.88 -27.69 -0.03
N VAL A 626 28.27 -26.43 -0.25
CA VAL A 626 28.07 -25.32 0.69
C VAL A 626 27.23 -24.23 0.02
N VAL A 627 26.06 -23.98 0.57
CA VAL A 627 25.10 -23.03 0.01
C VAL A 627 24.93 -21.83 0.94
N MET A 628 25.13 -20.65 0.37
CA MET A 628 24.77 -19.39 1.06
C MET A 628 23.25 -19.21 1.05
N THR A 629 22.65 -19.08 2.21
CA THR A 629 21.21 -18.84 2.37
C THR A 629 20.99 -17.49 3.05
N THR A 630 19.77 -16.97 2.99
CA THR A 630 19.36 -15.74 3.69
C THR A 630 19.47 -15.86 5.21
N HIS A 631 19.56 -17.08 5.75
CA HIS A 631 19.60 -17.34 7.19
C HIS A 631 20.96 -17.87 7.66
N GLY A 632 21.91 -18.08 6.75
CA GLY A 632 23.24 -18.56 7.14
C GLY A 632 23.92 -19.43 6.08
N LEU A 633 24.94 -20.15 6.51
CA LEU A 633 25.76 -21.02 5.68
C LEU A 633 25.29 -22.47 5.84
N LEU A 634 24.74 -23.06 4.80
CA LEU A 634 24.25 -24.44 4.79
C LEU A 634 25.26 -25.39 4.15
N PHE A 635 25.79 -26.30 4.93
CA PHE A 635 26.52 -27.46 4.45
C PHE A 635 25.54 -28.58 4.09
N LEU A 636 25.42 -28.95 2.82
CA LEU A 636 24.57 -30.05 2.40
C LEU A 636 25.16 -31.41 2.86
N ARG A 637 26.48 -31.52 2.91
CA ARG A 637 27.23 -32.67 3.44
C ARG A 637 28.50 -32.20 4.15
N VAL A 638 28.48 -32.26 5.44
CA VAL A 638 29.65 -31.91 6.28
C VAL A 638 30.76 -32.99 6.15
N ARG A 639 32.02 -32.56 6.04
CA ARG A 639 33.22 -33.37 6.05
C ARG A 639 34.04 -33.04 7.29
N SER A 640 34.88 -33.97 7.71
CA SER A 640 35.79 -33.78 8.87
C SER A 640 36.68 -32.56 8.68
N GLY A 641 37.04 -32.20 7.43
CA GLY A 641 37.84 -31.01 7.11
C GLY A 641 37.08 -29.68 7.20
N ASP A 642 35.78 -29.70 7.37
CA ASP A 642 34.93 -28.49 7.52
C ASP A 642 34.91 -28.00 8.99
N ALA A 643 35.49 -28.79 9.94
CA ALA A 643 35.64 -28.34 11.31
C ALA A 643 36.52 -27.09 11.38
N GLY A 644 36.11 -26.12 12.17
CA GLY A 644 36.84 -24.85 12.29
C GLY A 644 35.99 -23.71 12.86
N VAL A 645 36.59 -22.54 12.91
CA VAL A 645 35.94 -21.33 13.40
C VAL A 645 35.46 -20.51 12.19
N TYR A 646 34.17 -20.32 12.12
CA TYR A 646 33.49 -19.52 11.09
C TYR A 646 33.08 -18.19 11.66
N VAL A 647 33.34 -17.12 10.92
CA VAL A 647 32.98 -15.74 11.29
C VAL A 647 31.95 -15.22 10.32
N CYS A 648 30.79 -14.87 10.84
CA CYS A 648 29.74 -14.19 10.07
C CYS A 648 29.88 -12.67 10.21
N GLN A 649 30.02 -11.99 9.08
CA GLN A 649 30.06 -10.54 9.01
C GLN A 649 28.97 -10.01 8.13
N THR A 650 28.47 -8.82 8.44
CA THR A 650 27.58 -8.05 7.57
C THR A 650 28.30 -6.85 7.01
N VAL A 651 28.04 -6.56 5.75
CA VAL A 651 28.56 -5.39 5.04
C VAL A 651 27.40 -4.59 4.49
N GLU A 652 27.31 -3.32 4.91
CA GLU A 652 26.28 -2.39 4.44
C GLU A 652 26.91 -1.00 4.31
N HIS A 653 26.80 -0.37 3.14
CA HIS A 653 27.41 0.94 2.84
C HIS A 653 28.89 1.07 3.28
N GLY A 654 29.67 0.01 3.08
CA GLY A 654 31.08 -0.05 3.46
C GLY A 654 31.33 -0.26 4.97
N TYR A 655 30.29 -0.27 5.79
CA TYR A 655 30.40 -0.61 7.23
C TYR A 655 30.39 -2.13 7.40
N VAL A 656 31.44 -2.65 8.06
CA VAL A 656 31.59 -4.09 8.34
C VAL A 656 31.34 -4.33 9.81
N HIS A 657 30.42 -5.23 10.12
CA HIS A 657 30.08 -5.62 11.49
C HIS A 657 30.16 -7.13 11.65
N THR A 658 30.91 -7.61 12.68
CA THR A 658 30.99 -9.05 13.01
C THR A 658 29.82 -9.42 13.91
N LEU A 659 28.90 -10.23 13.41
CA LEU A 659 27.71 -10.63 14.18
C LEU A 659 27.96 -11.83 15.06
N LEU A 660 28.65 -12.85 14.52
CA LEU A 660 28.71 -14.16 15.14
C LEU A 660 30.03 -14.86 14.81
N ARG A 661 30.57 -15.55 15.81
CA ARG A 661 31.69 -16.48 15.68
C ARG A 661 31.21 -17.87 16.00
N VAL A 662 31.25 -18.78 15.04
CA VAL A 662 30.74 -20.14 15.17
C VAL A 662 31.88 -21.13 15.11
N THR A 663 32.05 -21.94 16.14
CA THR A 663 32.95 -23.08 16.08
C THR A 663 32.17 -24.32 15.65
N LEU A 664 32.46 -24.80 14.44
CA LEU A 664 31.88 -26.04 13.92
C LEU A 664 32.71 -27.24 14.35
N HIS A 665 32.12 -28.14 15.13
CA HIS A 665 32.67 -29.42 15.49
C HIS A 665 32.06 -30.50 14.61
N VAL A 666 32.89 -31.33 13.97
CA VAL A 666 32.42 -32.44 13.14
C VAL A 666 32.58 -33.77 13.83
N LEU A 667 31.47 -34.45 14.05
CA LEU A 667 31.42 -35.77 14.68
C LEU A 667 31.46 -36.85 13.62
N GLY A 668 32.48 -37.72 13.66
CA GLY A 668 32.61 -38.85 12.73
C GLY A 668 31.50 -39.88 12.92
N GLY A 669 30.92 -40.37 11.83
CA GLY A 669 29.76 -41.27 11.81
C GLY A 669 29.93 -42.55 12.63
N ARG A 670 31.17 -43.05 12.81
CA ARG A 670 31.47 -44.22 13.67
C ARG A 670 31.27 -43.93 15.14
N LYS A 671 31.58 -42.68 15.59
CA LYS A 671 31.39 -42.29 17.01
C LYS A 671 29.92 -42.14 17.36
N VAL A 672 29.11 -41.66 16.44
CA VAL A 672 27.66 -41.50 16.62
C VAL A 672 26.96 -42.88 16.59
N GLY A 673 27.37 -43.78 15.71
CA GLY A 673 26.88 -45.15 15.68
C GLY A 673 27.19 -45.92 16.98
N ALA A 674 28.39 -45.72 17.55
CA ALA A 674 28.77 -46.33 18.83
C ALA A 674 27.96 -45.79 20.03
N LEU A 675 27.57 -44.53 20.02
CA LEU A 675 26.72 -43.95 21.06
C LEU A 675 25.26 -44.42 20.95
N ILE A 676 24.77 -44.64 19.75
CA ILE A 676 23.42 -45.18 19.49
C ILE A 676 23.36 -46.67 19.86
N HIS A 677 24.38 -47.46 19.53
CA HIS A 677 24.45 -48.90 19.92
C HIS A 677 24.62 -49.11 21.42
N ARG A 678 25.30 -48.22 22.15
CA ARG A 678 25.40 -48.31 23.61
C ARG A 678 24.09 -48.11 24.36
N LYS A 679 23.09 -47.52 23.74
CA LYS A 679 21.74 -47.38 24.34
C LYS A 679 20.83 -48.58 24.04
N GLY A 680 21.24 -49.52 23.20
CA GLY A 680 20.47 -50.72 22.82
C GLY A 680 20.82 -52.00 23.57
N GLU A 681 21.90 -52.01 24.43
CA GLU A 681 22.38 -53.28 25.12
C GLU A 681 22.15 -53.25 26.63
N GLU A 682 21.45 -52.28 27.19
CA GLU A 682 21.11 -52.37 28.64
C GLU A 682 19.56 -52.31 28.77
N GLY A 683 18.97 -53.53 28.97
CA GLY A 683 17.64 -53.62 29.58
C GLY A 683 16.54 -54.37 28.86
N GLU A 684 16.65 -55.71 28.75
CA GLU A 684 15.47 -56.54 28.86
C GLU A 684 15.11 -56.68 30.34
N GLY A 685 14.01 -56.02 30.75
CA GLY A 685 13.46 -56.14 32.09
C GLY A 685 12.36 -55.15 32.34
N GLU A 686 11.12 -55.60 32.17
CA GLU A 686 9.86 -55.08 32.66
C GLU A 686 9.80 -53.74 33.43
N ARG A 687 9.03 -52.77 32.88
CA ARG A 687 7.84 -52.12 33.43
C ARG A 687 7.51 -50.79 32.74
N GLU A 688 6.31 -50.71 32.21
CA GLU A 688 5.63 -49.47 31.80
C GLU A 688 5.73 -48.41 32.91
N THR A 689 6.35 -47.28 32.57
CA THR A 689 5.97 -45.98 33.15
C THR A 689 6.29 -44.90 32.13
N LYS A 690 5.22 -44.16 31.80
CA LYS A 690 5.27 -42.94 30.98
C LYS A 690 6.32 -41.99 31.55
N ALA A 691 7.37 -41.71 30.79
CA ALA A 691 8.33 -40.65 31.08
C ALA A 691 8.04 -39.43 30.19
N THR A 692 7.57 -38.39 30.84
CA THR A 692 7.45 -37.06 30.28
C THR A 692 8.85 -36.43 30.23
N CYS A 693 9.32 -36.08 29.05
CA CYS A 693 10.59 -35.34 28.91
C CYS A 693 10.41 -33.88 29.34
N HIS A 694 11.01 -33.55 30.47
CA HIS A 694 11.26 -32.16 30.83
C HIS A 694 12.68 -31.79 30.41
N LEU A 695 12.81 -30.70 29.66
CA LEU A 695 14.08 -30.02 29.37
C LEU A 695 14.51 -29.20 30.59
N PRO A 696 15.78 -29.21 30.95
CA PRO A 696 16.27 -28.39 32.05
C PRO A 696 16.47 -26.93 31.61
N LEU A 697 15.94 -26.03 32.41
CA LEU A 697 16.29 -24.61 32.38
C LEU A 697 17.67 -24.45 33.07
N ASP A 698 18.56 -23.81 32.36
CA ASP A 698 19.86 -23.35 32.90
C ASP A 698 19.66 -22.32 33.99
N THR A 699 20.09 -22.67 35.21
CA THR A 699 20.36 -21.71 36.28
C THR A 699 21.84 -21.74 36.61
N SER A 700 22.49 -20.62 36.34
CA SER A 700 23.88 -20.36 36.76
C SER A 700 23.96 -20.18 38.27
N PRO A 701 25.04 -20.67 38.95
CA PRO A 701 25.19 -20.57 40.38
C PRO A 701 25.93 -19.28 40.79
N GLY A 702 25.36 -18.51 41.68
CA GLY A 702 26.04 -17.46 42.43
C GLY A 702 26.54 -17.98 43.80
N PRO A 703 27.60 -17.41 44.36
CA PRO A 703 28.27 -18.00 45.51
C PRO A 703 27.62 -17.63 46.85
N ARG A 704 27.62 -18.62 47.77
CA ARG A 704 27.31 -18.40 49.19
C ARG A 704 28.50 -17.86 49.93
N PRO A 705 28.28 -17.04 51.00
CA PRO A 705 28.96 -17.22 52.23
C PRO A 705 28.03 -17.30 53.45
N GLY A 706 28.57 -17.94 54.47
CA GLY A 706 27.89 -18.47 55.61
C GLY A 706 27.60 -17.49 56.76
N SER A 707 26.78 -18.07 57.58
CA SER A 707 26.66 -18.07 59.05
C SER A 707 26.43 -16.76 59.84
N ASN A 708 25.35 -16.83 60.62
CA ASN A 708 25.17 -16.50 62.04
C ASN A 708 24.39 -15.25 62.44
N SER A 709 23.36 -15.58 63.19
CA SER A 709 22.82 -14.93 64.41
C SER A 709 21.65 -13.92 64.25
N ASP A 710 20.51 -14.38 64.70
CA ASP A 710 19.36 -13.66 65.29
C ASP A 710 19.81 -12.79 66.52
N PRO A 711 19.01 -11.93 67.16
CA PRO A 711 17.58 -11.71 67.08
C PRO A 711 17.04 -10.26 67.34
N SER A 712 15.73 -10.14 67.18
CA SER A 712 14.80 -9.24 67.91
C SER A 712 14.67 -7.75 67.52
N SER A 713 13.52 -7.29 67.16
CA SER A 713 12.48 -6.62 67.90
C SER A 713 11.54 -5.82 67.02
N ARG A 714 10.28 -6.15 67.10
CA ARG A 714 9.09 -5.32 67.42
C ARG A 714 8.98 -3.92 66.81
N LEU A 715 7.91 -3.60 66.09
CA LEU A 715 6.58 -3.17 66.57
C LEU A 715 5.71 -2.75 65.34
N GLN A 716 4.55 -3.32 65.22
CA GLN A 716 3.16 -2.71 65.33
C GLN A 716 2.83 -1.61 64.37
N GLY A 717 1.81 -1.80 63.60
CA GLY A 717 0.39 -1.53 63.72
C GLY A 717 -0.29 -1.47 62.42
N ALA A 718 -1.28 -2.15 62.25
CA ALA A 718 -2.71 -2.11 62.44
C ALA A 718 -3.47 -2.10 61.13
N LEU A 719 -4.20 -3.17 60.93
CA LEU A 719 -5.46 -3.33 60.12
C LEU A 719 -6.62 -2.67 60.87
N PRO A 720 -7.81 -2.44 60.25
CA PRO A 720 -8.79 -3.44 59.87
C PRO A 720 -9.53 -3.07 58.58
N GLY A 721 -10.40 -3.84 57.91
CA GLY A 721 -11.10 -5.05 58.21
C GLY A 721 -12.33 -5.21 57.29
N LEU A 722 -12.73 -6.45 57.11
CA LEU A 722 -14.05 -7.00 56.86
C LEU A 722 -14.58 -7.02 55.40
N SER A 723 -14.69 -8.15 54.80
CA SER A 723 -15.54 -9.37 54.86
C SER A 723 -16.83 -9.21 54.07
N LEU A 724 -17.24 -10.11 53.20
CA LEU A 724 -17.84 -11.39 53.24
C LEU A 724 -18.41 -11.80 51.87
N ALA A 725 -18.18 -13.02 51.46
CA ALA A 725 -19.00 -13.73 50.48
C ALA A 725 -20.24 -14.32 51.18
N PRO A 726 -21.29 -14.81 50.54
CA PRO A 726 -21.36 -16.15 49.95
C PRO A 726 -22.25 -16.34 48.70
N ALA A 727 -22.07 -17.48 48.01
CA ALA A 727 -23.01 -18.12 47.09
C ALA A 727 -24.12 -18.88 47.91
N PRO A 728 -25.22 -19.48 47.33
CA PRO A 728 -25.29 -20.36 46.15
C PRO A 728 -26.58 -20.27 45.31
N GLY A 729 -26.65 -21.09 44.20
CA GLY A 729 -27.77 -21.25 43.29
C GLY A 729 -29.07 -21.86 43.86
N PRO A 730 -30.09 -22.30 43.07
CA PRO A 730 -30.02 -23.45 42.15
C PRO A 730 -30.92 -23.44 40.87
N ALA A 731 -30.65 -24.37 40.01
CA ALA A 731 -31.35 -25.10 38.98
C ALA A 731 -32.89 -24.98 38.75
N SER A 732 -33.29 -25.03 37.43
CA SER A 732 -34.33 -25.95 36.93
C SER A 732 -34.47 -25.87 35.39
N ARG A 733 -34.22 -26.96 34.73
CA ARG A 733 -35.11 -27.88 33.93
C ARG A 733 -35.48 -27.46 32.51
N LEU A 734 -35.03 -28.35 31.62
CA LEU A 734 -35.48 -28.67 30.26
C LEU A 734 -36.96 -29.13 30.21
N PRO A 735 -37.61 -29.16 28.98
CA PRO A 735 -37.68 -30.41 28.23
C PRO A 735 -37.56 -30.30 26.70
N GLY A 736 -37.05 -31.36 26.05
CA GLY A 736 -37.32 -31.71 24.66
C GLY A 736 -38.62 -32.51 24.49
N PRO A 737 -38.99 -33.11 23.33
CA PRO A 737 -38.18 -33.89 22.39
C PRO A 737 -38.58 -33.77 20.89
N GLY A 738 -37.84 -34.48 20.03
CA GLY A 738 -37.93 -34.65 18.61
C GLY A 738 -39.25 -35.21 17.99
N PRO A 739 -39.31 -35.72 16.75
CA PRO A 739 -38.54 -36.84 16.22
C PRO A 739 -38.22 -36.92 14.70
N THR A 740 -37.21 -37.73 14.38
CA THR A 740 -37.05 -38.73 13.34
C THR A 740 -37.51 -38.54 11.88
N SER A 741 -36.64 -38.80 10.89
CA SER A 741 -36.64 -39.95 9.98
C SER A 741 -35.57 -39.87 8.88
N ARG A 742 -34.69 -40.84 8.86
CA ARG A 742 -34.43 -41.95 7.92
C ARG A 742 -33.76 -41.63 6.59
N LEU A 743 -32.55 -42.21 6.50
CA LEU A 743 -31.80 -42.64 5.32
C LEU A 743 -32.59 -43.63 4.43
N PRO A 744 -32.21 -43.88 3.17
CA PRO A 744 -31.32 -45.02 2.90
C PRO A 744 -30.24 -44.80 1.80
N ALA A 745 -29.16 -45.56 1.89
CA ALA A 745 -28.26 -45.93 0.83
C ALA A 745 -28.86 -47.06 -0.04
N PRO A 746 -28.36 -47.33 -1.28
CA PRO A 746 -27.40 -48.44 -1.45
C PRO A 746 -26.32 -48.29 -2.55
N VAL A 747 -25.33 -49.10 -2.45
CA VAL A 747 -24.18 -49.52 -3.29
C VAL A 747 -24.67 -50.50 -4.40
N PRO A 748 -23.91 -51.00 -5.43
CA PRO A 748 -22.50 -50.79 -5.85
C PRO A 748 -22.29 -50.77 -7.37
N GLY A 749 -21.01 -50.57 -7.80
CA GLY A 749 -20.60 -50.84 -9.18
C GLY A 749 -19.11 -50.58 -9.44
N THR A 750 -18.37 -51.67 -9.41
CA THR A 750 -16.96 -51.86 -9.72
C THR A 750 -16.52 -51.38 -11.09
N THR A 751 -15.35 -50.71 -11.21
CA THR A 751 -14.25 -51.14 -12.10
C THR A 751 -12.95 -50.39 -11.75
N SER A 752 -11.94 -51.20 -11.66
CA SER A 752 -10.55 -50.99 -11.32
C SER A 752 -9.80 -50.11 -12.33
N ARG A 753 -9.04 -49.10 -11.87
CA ARG A 753 -7.74 -48.71 -12.41
C ARG A 753 -6.84 -48.18 -11.29
N LEU A 754 -5.67 -48.78 -11.21
CA LEU A 754 -4.59 -48.53 -10.28
C LEU A 754 -4.14 -47.06 -10.32
N PRO A 755 -3.90 -46.41 -9.19
CA PRO A 755 -3.17 -45.12 -9.12
C PRO A 755 -1.68 -45.40 -8.94
N ALA A 756 -0.87 -44.53 -9.59
CA ALA A 756 0.58 -44.45 -9.39
C ALA A 756 0.94 -44.09 -7.93
N PRO A 757 2.06 -44.62 -7.42
CA PRO A 757 2.39 -44.52 -6.01
C PRO A 757 2.72 -43.05 -5.62
N GLY A 758 2.00 -42.50 -4.69
CA GLY A 758 2.36 -41.30 -3.94
C GLY A 758 3.50 -41.64 -2.96
N PRO A 759 4.32 -40.67 -2.53
CA PRO A 759 5.38 -40.94 -1.56
C PRO A 759 4.77 -41.49 -0.27
N GLY A 760 5.26 -42.65 0.15
CA GLY A 760 4.75 -43.41 1.29
C GLY A 760 5.04 -42.70 2.61
N PRO A 761 4.41 -43.09 3.70
CA PRO A 761 4.52 -42.49 5.04
C PRO A 761 5.95 -42.38 5.58
N ALA A 762 6.90 -43.16 5.06
CA ALA A 762 8.31 -43.08 5.45
C ALA A 762 9.00 -41.76 5.05
N SER A 763 8.58 -41.12 3.96
CA SER A 763 9.18 -39.84 3.52
C SER A 763 8.69 -38.63 4.35
N GLN A 764 7.48 -38.73 4.91
CA GLN A 764 6.96 -37.68 5.80
C GLN A 764 7.59 -37.77 7.21
N LEU A 765 7.86 -38.98 7.69
CA LEU A 765 8.54 -39.18 8.96
C LEU A 765 9.99 -38.68 8.89
N TRP A 766 10.68 -38.98 7.80
CA TRP A 766 12.06 -38.53 7.59
C TRP A 766 12.16 -37.00 7.48
N TYR A 767 11.19 -36.35 6.87
CA TYR A 767 11.16 -34.89 6.74
C TYR A 767 10.87 -34.21 8.08
N LYS A 768 10.01 -34.77 8.91
CA LYS A 768 9.77 -34.27 10.29
C LYS A 768 11.01 -34.45 11.19
N GLU A 769 11.69 -35.60 11.12
CA GLU A 769 12.93 -35.83 11.82
C GLU A 769 14.07 -34.92 11.33
N PHE A 770 14.11 -34.62 10.03
CA PHE A 770 15.05 -33.71 9.43
C PHE A 770 14.87 -32.28 9.97
N LEU A 771 13.64 -31.79 10.09
CA LEU A 771 13.33 -30.47 10.61
C LEU A 771 13.63 -30.34 12.12
N GLN A 772 13.44 -31.41 12.89
CA GLN A 772 13.83 -31.46 14.29
C GLN A 772 15.36 -31.48 14.49
N LEU A 773 16.08 -32.11 13.56
CA LEU A 773 17.55 -32.19 13.60
C LEU A 773 18.23 -30.86 13.24
N ILE A 774 17.57 -29.97 12.44
CA ILE A 774 18.11 -28.67 12.06
C ILE A 774 17.72 -27.52 13.01
N GLY A 775 17.05 -27.84 14.14
CA GLY A 775 16.85 -26.87 15.24
C GLY A 775 15.68 -25.90 15.07
N TYR A 776 14.78 -26.14 14.12
CA TYR A 776 13.52 -25.38 14.02
C TYR A 776 12.56 -25.86 15.12
N GLY A 777 12.48 -25.10 16.20
CA GLY A 777 11.67 -25.41 17.39
C GLY A 777 10.15 -25.22 17.21
N ASP A 778 9.68 -24.79 16.03
CA ASP A 778 8.26 -24.55 15.79
C ASP A 778 7.76 -25.32 14.56
N SER A 779 7.32 -26.56 14.82
CA SER A 779 6.78 -27.44 13.78
C SER A 779 5.49 -26.87 13.14
N GLN A 780 4.79 -25.98 13.81
CA GLN A 780 3.55 -25.37 13.30
C GLN A 780 3.79 -24.38 12.17
N GLN A 781 4.84 -23.56 12.25
CA GLN A 781 5.15 -22.59 11.19
C GLN A 781 5.65 -23.26 9.91
N VAL A 782 6.37 -24.37 10.04
CA VAL A 782 6.86 -25.15 8.89
C VAL A 782 5.74 -25.96 8.25
N GLU A 783 4.80 -26.48 9.03
CA GLU A 783 3.61 -27.18 8.52
C GLU A 783 2.69 -26.20 7.77
N GLU A 784 2.51 -24.98 8.27
CA GLU A 784 1.75 -23.91 7.65
C GLU A 784 2.40 -23.41 6.34
N TYR A 785 3.73 -23.32 6.30
CA TYR A 785 4.49 -22.99 5.10
C TYR A 785 4.38 -24.11 4.04
N CYS A 786 4.53 -25.38 4.45
CA CYS A 786 4.39 -26.53 3.57
C CYS A 786 2.96 -26.69 3.03
N GLU A 787 1.93 -26.45 3.81
CA GLU A 787 0.55 -26.43 3.34
C GLU A 787 0.31 -25.29 2.35
N ARG A 788 0.85 -24.11 2.60
CA ARG A 788 0.72 -22.93 1.71
C ARG A 788 1.36 -23.17 0.36
N VAL A 789 2.55 -23.76 0.32
CA VAL A 789 3.28 -24.08 -0.92
C VAL A 789 2.65 -25.26 -1.65
N TRP A 790 2.24 -26.34 -0.95
CA TRP A 790 1.63 -27.53 -1.56
C TRP A 790 0.18 -27.30 -2.01
N CYS A 791 -0.61 -26.58 -1.24
CA CYS A 791 -1.98 -26.23 -1.63
C CYS A 791 -2.03 -25.24 -2.78
N SER A 792 -1.09 -24.29 -2.88
CA SER A 792 -0.99 -23.41 -4.04
C SER A 792 -0.62 -24.17 -5.32
N GLY A 793 0.27 -25.16 -5.23
CA GLY A 793 0.62 -26.04 -6.34
C GLY A 793 -0.54 -26.95 -6.80
N LYS A 794 -1.38 -27.43 -5.88
CA LYS A 794 -2.58 -28.23 -6.21
C LYS A 794 -3.71 -27.37 -6.79
N ARG A 795 -3.90 -26.13 -6.34
CA ARG A 795 -4.87 -25.22 -6.95
C ARG A 795 -4.49 -24.86 -8.38
N ARG A 796 -3.21 -24.59 -8.67
CA ARG A 796 -2.74 -24.33 -10.05
C ARG A 796 -2.90 -25.54 -10.97
N ARG A 797 -2.77 -26.79 -10.48
CA ARG A 797 -3.04 -28.00 -11.28
C ARG A 797 -4.53 -28.24 -11.53
N LYS A 798 -5.43 -27.92 -10.58
CA LYS A 798 -6.88 -28.03 -10.78
C LYS A 798 -7.46 -27.00 -11.74
N THR A 799 -6.90 -25.79 -11.79
CA THR A 799 -7.33 -24.75 -12.73
C THR A 799 -6.85 -25.02 -14.17
N LYS A 800 -5.69 -25.66 -14.36
CA LYS A 800 -5.22 -26.05 -15.71
C LYS A 800 -6.01 -27.18 -16.35
N HIS A 801 -6.69 -28.04 -15.55
CA HIS A 801 -7.49 -29.15 -16.11
C HIS A 801 -8.95 -28.75 -16.45
N ARG A 802 -9.39 -27.54 -16.19
CA ARG A 802 -10.77 -27.09 -16.45
C ARG A 802 -10.94 -26.33 -17.78
N TYR A 803 -9.86 -26.11 -18.56
CA TYR A 803 -9.90 -25.32 -19.80
C TYR A 803 -9.52 -26.10 -21.07
N THR A 804 -9.59 -27.43 -21.07
CA THR A 804 -9.40 -28.19 -22.28
C THR A 804 -10.46 -29.32 -22.35
N GLN A 805 -11.65 -28.98 -22.82
CA GLN A 805 -12.53 -29.89 -23.53
C GLN A 805 -12.98 -29.21 -24.83
N PRO A 806 -12.76 -29.86 -26.00
CA PRO A 806 -13.25 -29.35 -27.27
C PRO A 806 -14.75 -29.63 -27.39
N MET A 807 -15.47 -28.64 -27.86
CA MET A 807 -16.84 -28.83 -28.33
C MET A 807 -16.82 -29.66 -29.62
N GLU A 808 -17.33 -30.87 -29.58
CA GLU A 808 -17.73 -31.64 -30.75
C GLU A 808 -18.98 -31.04 -31.36
N VAL A 809 -18.87 -30.72 -32.64
CA VAL A 809 -19.95 -30.31 -33.51
C VAL A 809 -20.75 -31.58 -33.90
N ALA A 810 -22.02 -31.62 -33.54
CA ALA A 810 -22.95 -32.61 -34.05
C ALA A 810 -23.81 -31.95 -35.14
N GLU A 811 -23.53 -32.34 -36.39
CA GLU A 811 -24.43 -32.13 -37.52
C GLU A 811 -25.75 -32.89 -37.32
N ARG A 812 -26.87 -32.21 -37.48
CA ARG A 812 -28.13 -32.86 -37.92
C ARG A 812 -28.76 -32.05 -39.00
N LYS A 813 -28.82 -32.69 -40.19
CA LYS A 813 -29.63 -32.33 -41.35
C LYS A 813 -31.11 -32.39 -41.05
N GLY A 814 -31.89 -31.48 -41.64
CA GLY A 814 -33.34 -31.69 -41.78
C GLY A 814 -34.07 -30.45 -42.33
N ARG A 815 -34.14 -30.40 -43.61
CA ARG A 815 -35.12 -29.79 -44.57
C ARG A 815 -36.36 -29.10 -44.01
N GLY A 816 -36.66 -27.90 -44.62
CA GLY A 816 -38.06 -27.58 -44.99
C GLY A 816 -38.37 -26.06 -45.04
N LYS A 817 -38.30 -25.53 -46.23
CA LYS A 817 -39.09 -24.52 -46.94
C LYS A 817 -40.02 -23.55 -46.19
N GLY A 818 -39.93 -22.27 -46.60
CA GLY A 818 -41.09 -21.39 -46.69
C GLY A 818 -40.75 -19.93 -46.40
N ASP A 819 -40.43 -19.16 -47.45
CA ASP A 819 -40.56 -17.70 -47.57
C ASP A 819 -42.00 -17.34 -47.92
N PRO A 820 -42.44 -16.09 -48.09
CA PRO A 820 -42.00 -14.74 -47.58
C PRO A 820 -43.18 -13.88 -47.10
N HIS A 821 -42.94 -12.70 -46.67
CA HIS A 821 -43.65 -11.45 -46.94
C HIS A 821 -43.73 -10.44 -45.80
N ARG A 822 -43.17 -9.27 -46.10
CA ARG A 822 -43.74 -7.91 -46.05
C ARG A 822 -43.79 -7.15 -44.72
N ALA A 823 -42.99 -6.08 -44.74
CA ALA A 823 -43.23 -4.86 -43.97
C ALA A 823 -44.56 -4.18 -44.37
N PRO A 824 -45.14 -3.30 -43.59
CA PRO A 824 -44.98 -1.91 -43.93
C PRO A 824 -44.81 -0.91 -42.79
N ARG A 825 -44.25 0.25 -43.20
CA ARG A 825 -44.23 1.55 -42.56
C ARG A 825 -45.62 2.08 -42.24
N HIS A 826 -45.71 2.97 -41.22
CA HIS A 826 -46.41 4.27 -41.19
C HIS A 826 -46.02 4.93 -39.85
N THR A 827 -45.27 6.02 -39.76
CA THR A 827 -45.55 7.47 -39.95
C THR A 827 -46.75 8.03 -39.17
N LEU A 828 -46.34 9.06 -38.41
CA LEU A 828 -47.01 10.34 -38.14
C LEU A 828 -47.70 10.56 -36.79
N ASP A 829 -47.18 11.60 -36.15
CA ASP A 829 -47.78 12.80 -35.57
C ASP A 829 -48.59 12.68 -34.26
N THR A 830 -48.13 13.25 -33.23
CA THR A 830 -48.25 14.63 -32.71
C THR A 830 -47.31 14.81 -31.54
#